data_7248a7afb04424c6d8925b49f9cff22e
#
_entry.id   7248a7afb04424c6d8925b49f9cff22e
#
_cell.length_a   1.000
_cell.length_b   1.000
_cell.length_c   1.000
_cell.angle_alpha   90.00
_cell.angle_beta   90.00
_cell.angle_gamma   90.00
#
_symmetry.space_group_name_H-M   'P 1'
#
loop_
_entity.id
_entity.type
_entity.pdbx_description
1 polymer ?
#
loop_
_entity_poly.entity_id
_entity_poly.type
_entity_poly.pdbx_seq_one_letter_code
_entity_poly.pdbx_strand_id
1 'polypeptide(L)'
;MEVIRSTCNYCSIACNLDFHVEDDEIKKVVPTKDYPVNEGFCCTKGLNLDKQNTKVHNPVLPLMRGEDGLMKQISWDEAFKLFADRVLDIQSKYGKESFAFISTGQLATEEMALIGHIGRNFLGGNGDGNTRLCMATSVVAYKQSFGFDAPPYTLKDLEESDVIILIGSNLVVCHPILWSRVRKNKRNAKLIAVDPRRSETVTNCDIWYDIKPKSDLTFLYTLANILIEKDWIDKEYIEKYTEDFEGFKEQVKDFTLDKVEDQTGISSARMLELAKIIHEGERVSLWWTMGINQGYQAVRNAQAIINIALMTGNIGRVGTGANSITGQCNAMGSRLFSNTTGFYGGGEYSDPARRKRIAEVLDMDEEMLPTKPTLPYNVIIDKINSGEIRALWVVATNPLSSWINNLEFKKAAEKIDFLVVEDIYADTETAHYCDLLLPSANGLKKEGVIINTERRLSKLNPVLKKKDNELTDYDIMLGVGKALGMGKLLDKWKTPREAFELMKECSKGMPCDITGVDYDSLKDSRGVQWPCRKGEEIKEDERRLFEDNKYFTPSKKAKFMYEDVAQVPIEPSEEYPYLFNTGRGTVGQWHTQTRTREINDVSAIVPHRGYVNINNELAEELNIKENDIVRISSPNGISNDFLVKLSRTVKKNQIYAPMHYIEANSLLPSIFDTYSKEPNFKYVPVKIEKIG
;
A
#
# COMPACT_ATOMS: atom_id res chain seq x y z
N MET A 1 -30.15 21.76 4.98
CA MET A 1 -29.07 20.97 4.33
C MET A 1 -27.73 21.47 4.84
N GLU A 2 -27.01 20.63 5.55
CA GLU A 2 -25.66 20.90 6.12
C GLU A 2 -24.58 20.45 5.11
N VAL A 3 -23.41 21.10 5.11
CA VAL A 3 -22.29 20.69 4.30
C VAL A 3 -21.16 20.24 5.23
N ILE A 4 -20.82 18.96 5.17
CA ILE A 4 -19.76 18.35 5.99
C ILE A 4 -18.59 17.99 5.08
N ARG A 5 -17.42 18.56 5.33
CA ARG A 5 -16.18 18.22 4.63
C ARG A 5 -15.55 17.00 5.29
N SER A 6 -15.17 15.99 4.49
CA SER A 6 -14.48 14.80 4.97
C SER A 6 -13.52 14.25 3.91
N THR A 7 -12.52 13.48 4.36
CA THR A 7 -11.52 12.89 3.48
C THR A 7 -12.02 11.58 2.88
N CYS A 8 -11.82 11.40 1.57
CA CYS A 8 -12.08 10.14 0.89
C CYS A 8 -11.09 9.05 1.35
N ASN A 9 -11.60 7.95 1.87
CA ASN A 9 -10.82 6.84 2.42
C ASN A 9 -10.66 5.65 1.45
N TYR A 10 -10.66 5.87 0.14
CA TYR A 10 -10.33 4.82 -0.84
C TYR A 10 -8.83 4.69 -1.05
N CYS A 11 -8.19 5.66 -1.68
CA CYS A 11 -6.79 5.55 -2.06
C CYS A 11 -5.92 6.62 -1.41
N SER A 12 -4.61 6.46 -1.56
CA SER A 12 -3.56 7.29 -0.98
C SER A 12 -3.55 8.77 -1.40
N ILE A 13 -4.42 9.15 -2.31
CA ILE A 13 -4.58 10.55 -2.68
C ILE A 13 -5.32 11.31 -1.58
N ALA A 14 -6.28 10.65 -0.91
CA ALA A 14 -7.04 11.24 0.19
C ALA A 14 -7.70 12.58 -0.20
N CYS A 15 -8.49 12.55 -1.29
CA CYS A 15 -9.26 13.70 -1.76
C CYS A 15 -10.21 14.20 -0.68
N ASN A 16 -10.41 15.51 -0.55
CA ASN A 16 -11.51 16.04 0.26
C ASN A 16 -12.79 16.17 -0.56
N LEU A 17 -13.90 15.82 0.10
CA LEU A 17 -15.25 15.85 -0.43
C LEU A 17 -16.15 16.63 0.51
N ASP A 18 -17.03 17.47 -0.06
CA ASP A 18 -18.07 18.20 0.65
C ASP A 18 -19.39 17.40 0.49
N PHE A 19 -19.88 16.86 1.58
CA PHE A 19 -21.10 16.06 1.65
C PHE A 19 -22.27 16.97 2.04
N HIS A 20 -23.29 17.04 1.20
CA HIS A 20 -24.53 17.74 1.48
C HIS A 20 -25.50 16.79 2.17
N VAL A 21 -25.77 17.01 3.45
CA VAL A 21 -26.56 16.13 4.31
C VAL A 21 -27.85 16.80 4.75
N GLU A 22 -28.94 16.07 4.74
CA GLU A 22 -30.24 16.47 5.24
C GLU A 22 -30.94 15.26 5.85
N ASP A 23 -31.44 15.39 7.08
CA ASP A 23 -32.08 14.31 7.83
C ASP A 23 -31.25 13.02 7.92
N ASP A 24 -29.94 13.17 8.19
CA ASP A 24 -28.94 12.08 8.23
C ASP A 24 -28.79 11.28 6.91
N GLU A 25 -29.19 11.87 5.80
CA GLU A 25 -29.01 11.30 4.47
C GLU A 25 -28.08 12.18 3.60
N ILE A 26 -27.16 11.55 2.88
CA ILE A 26 -26.31 12.25 1.91
C ILE A 26 -27.14 12.49 0.64
N LYS A 27 -27.44 13.75 0.36
CA LYS A 27 -28.17 14.16 -0.84
C LYS A 27 -27.23 14.39 -2.03
N LYS A 28 -25.97 14.75 -1.76
CA LYS A 28 -24.99 15.03 -2.82
C LYS A 28 -23.56 14.92 -2.27
N VAL A 29 -22.65 14.41 -3.10
CA VAL A 29 -21.19 14.43 -2.88
C VAL A 29 -20.54 15.35 -3.88
N VAL A 30 -19.74 16.31 -3.42
CA VAL A 30 -19.06 17.31 -4.27
C VAL A 30 -17.56 17.30 -3.96
N PRO A 31 -16.68 17.24 -4.98
CA PRO A 31 -15.24 17.39 -4.73
C PRO A 31 -14.92 18.80 -4.22
N THR A 32 -14.16 18.88 -3.13
CA THR A 32 -13.75 20.14 -2.52
C THR A 32 -12.83 20.93 -3.44
N LYS A 33 -13.21 22.18 -3.77
CA LYS A 33 -12.52 22.99 -4.79
C LYS A 33 -11.18 23.57 -4.30
N ASP A 34 -11.13 24.00 -3.06
CA ASP A 34 -10.00 24.69 -2.43
C ASP A 34 -8.98 23.75 -1.76
N TYR A 35 -9.20 22.44 -1.82
CA TYR A 35 -8.27 21.46 -1.27
C TYR A 35 -7.11 21.16 -2.22
N PRO A 36 -5.83 21.35 -1.83
CA PRO A 36 -4.68 21.35 -2.73
C PRO A 36 -4.39 20.00 -3.38
N VAL A 37 -4.96 18.91 -2.86
CA VAL A 37 -4.76 17.56 -3.40
C VAL A 37 -5.59 17.33 -4.65
N ASN A 38 -6.90 17.58 -4.58
CA ASN A 38 -7.83 17.23 -5.66
C ASN A 38 -8.47 18.41 -6.40
N GLU A 39 -8.36 19.64 -5.90
CA GLU A 39 -8.72 20.89 -6.62
C GLU A 39 -10.06 20.83 -7.36
N GLY A 40 -11.09 20.32 -6.70
CA GLY A 40 -12.43 20.20 -7.29
C GLY A 40 -12.63 18.96 -8.19
N PHE A 41 -11.69 18.01 -8.23
CA PHE A 41 -11.83 16.75 -8.98
C PHE A 41 -11.97 15.55 -8.04
N CYS A 42 -12.66 14.50 -8.49
CA CYS A 42 -12.74 13.22 -7.81
C CYS A 42 -12.99 12.10 -8.82
N CYS A 43 -12.52 10.89 -8.51
CA CYS A 43 -12.81 9.71 -9.32
C CYS A 43 -14.18 9.12 -8.96
N THR A 44 -14.66 8.21 -9.83
CA THR A 44 -15.97 7.56 -9.65
C THR A 44 -16.12 6.86 -8.28
N LYS A 45 -15.05 6.29 -7.70
CA LYS A 45 -15.11 5.67 -6.36
C LYS A 45 -15.45 6.68 -5.26
N GLY A 46 -14.77 7.83 -5.26
CA GLY A 46 -15.02 8.88 -4.27
C GLY A 46 -16.39 9.53 -4.43
N LEU A 47 -16.86 9.75 -5.68
CA LEU A 47 -18.19 10.28 -5.95
C LEU A 47 -19.33 9.34 -5.52
N ASN A 48 -19.06 8.05 -5.39
CA ASN A 48 -20.01 7.03 -4.91
C ASN A 48 -19.69 6.54 -3.48
N LEU A 49 -18.98 7.34 -2.68
CA LEU A 49 -18.61 6.96 -1.33
C LEU A 49 -19.83 6.74 -0.41
N ASP A 50 -20.92 7.49 -0.65
CA ASP A 50 -22.21 7.37 0.01
C ASP A 50 -22.86 5.98 -0.19
N LYS A 51 -22.69 5.38 -1.36
CA LYS A 51 -23.33 4.11 -1.74
C LYS A 51 -22.79 2.89 -0.98
N GLN A 52 -21.70 3.01 -0.22
CA GLN A 52 -21.21 1.94 0.66
C GLN A 52 -22.18 1.59 1.80
N ASN A 53 -23.11 2.49 2.12
CA ASN A 53 -24.09 2.28 3.18
C ASN A 53 -25.33 1.48 2.76
N THR A 54 -25.48 1.17 1.47
CA THR A 54 -26.74 0.59 0.93
C THR A 54 -26.83 -0.93 1.05
N LYS A 55 -25.80 -1.61 1.58
CA LYS A 55 -25.78 -3.08 1.70
C LYS A 55 -26.66 -3.58 2.83
N VAL A 56 -27.51 -4.55 2.50
CA VAL A 56 -28.46 -5.22 3.40
C VAL A 56 -27.75 -6.09 4.47
N HIS A 57 -26.47 -6.42 4.28
CA HIS A 57 -25.74 -7.43 5.07
C HIS A 57 -24.67 -6.85 6.01
N ASN A 58 -24.82 -5.62 6.48
CA ASN A 58 -23.93 -5.06 7.49
C ASN A 58 -24.57 -5.23 8.88
N PRO A 59 -24.17 -6.24 9.67
CA PRO A 59 -24.65 -6.37 11.02
C PRO A 59 -24.20 -5.18 11.87
N VAL A 60 -24.98 -4.86 12.89
CA VAL A 60 -24.65 -3.79 13.86
C VAL A 60 -24.12 -4.42 15.15
N LEU A 61 -24.54 -5.64 15.46
CA LEU A 61 -24.11 -6.39 16.63
C LEU A 61 -23.17 -7.53 16.23
N PRO A 62 -22.26 -7.92 17.14
CA PRO A 62 -21.33 -9.00 16.91
C PRO A 62 -22.01 -10.34 16.60
N LEU A 63 -21.30 -11.17 15.85
CA LEU A 63 -21.72 -12.53 15.54
C LEU A 63 -20.67 -13.52 16.07
N MET A 64 -21.10 -14.55 16.79
CA MET A 64 -20.28 -15.64 17.29
C MET A 64 -20.66 -16.95 16.59
N ARG A 65 -19.68 -17.77 16.24
CA ARG A 65 -19.93 -19.10 15.69
C ARG A 65 -20.39 -20.05 16.80
N GLY A 66 -21.58 -20.64 16.62
CA GLY A 66 -22.09 -21.65 17.50
C GLY A 66 -21.50 -23.05 17.23
N GLU A 67 -21.74 -24.00 18.13
CA GLU A 67 -21.34 -25.41 17.97
C GLU A 67 -21.96 -26.07 16.74
N ASP A 68 -23.09 -25.56 16.26
CA ASP A 68 -23.76 -25.95 15.01
C ASP A 68 -23.10 -25.34 13.75
N GLY A 69 -22.03 -24.59 13.90
CA GLY A 69 -21.31 -23.90 12.84
C GLY A 69 -21.98 -22.63 12.31
N LEU A 70 -23.15 -22.26 12.84
CA LEU A 70 -23.89 -21.07 12.41
C LEU A 70 -23.44 -19.82 13.20
N MET A 71 -23.45 -18.68 12.54
CA MET A 71 -23.18 -17.40 13.19
C MET A 71 -24.42 -16.91 13.94
N LYS A 72 -24.29 -16.63 15.24
CA LYS A 72 -25.37 -16.17 16.13
C LYS A 72 -25.04 -14.78 16.66
N GLN A 73 -26.01 -13.90 16.65
CA GLN A 73 -25.87 -12.55 17.19
C GLN A 73 -25.71 -12.60 18.70
N ILE A 74 -24.75 -11.83 19.22
CA ILE A 74 -24.50 -11.63 20.66
C ILE A 74 -24.40 -10.14 20.97
N SER A 75 -24.38 -9.79 22.25
CA SER A 75 -24.12 -8.40 22.68
C SER A 75 -22.64 -8.03 22.56
N TRP A 76 -22.35 -6.73 22.57
CA TRP A 76 -20.97 -6.24 22.60
C TRP A 76 -20.20 -6.68 23.86
N ASP A 77 -20.85 -6.68 25.02
CA ASP A 77 -20.23 -7.12 26.28
C ASP A 77 -19.84 -8.60 26.22
N GLU A 78 -20.72 -9.46 25.68
CA GLU A 78 -20.43 -10.87 25.45
C GLU A 78 -19.27 -11.05 24.46
N ALA A 79 -19.25 -10.27 23.37
CA ALA A 79 -18.20 -10.36 22.37
C ALA A 79 -16.82 -9.94 22.92
N PHE A 80 -16.75 -8.83 23.66
CA PHE A 80 -15.51 -8.35 24.26
C PHE A 80 -15.00 -9.33 25.33
N LYS A 81 -15.91 -9.87 26.15
CA LYS A 81 -15.57 -10.90 27.14
C LYS A 81 -15.06 -12.16 26.46
N LEU A 82 -15.72 -12.65 25.41
CA LEU A 82 -15.27 -13.83 24.64
C LEU A 82 -13.89 -13.61 24.06
N PHE A 83 -13.63 -12.45 23.45
CA PHE A 83 -12.32 -12.09 22.92
C PHE A 83 -11.23 -12.19 24.01
N ALA A 84 -11.47 -11.52 25.14
CA ALA A 84 -10.50 -11.47 26.23
C ALA A 84 -10.26 -12.87 26.83
N ASP A 85 -11.32 -13.60 27.16
CA ASP A 85 -11.23 -14.93 27.77
C ASP A 85 -10.42 -15.90 26.86
N ARG A 86 -10.74 -15.93 25.55
CA ARG A 86 -10.09 -16.84 24.59
C ARG A 86 -8.63 -16.48 24.36
N VAL A 87 -8.32 -15.19 24.15
CA VAL A 87 -6.94 -14.75 23.91
C VAL A 87 -6.06 -14.98 25.14
N LEU A 88 -6.56 -14.61 26.34
CA LEU A 88 -5.79 -14.79 27.57
C LEU A 88 -5.62 -16.27 27.93
N ASP A 89 -6.61 -17.13 27.70
CA ASP A 89 -6.51 -18.59 27.89
C ASP A 89 -5.45 -19.18 26.95
N ILE A 90 -5.46 -18.81 25.66
CA ILE A 90 -4.46 -19.25 24.68
C ILE A 90 -3.05 -18.79 25.11
N GLN A 91 -2.90 -17.51 25.48
CA GLN A 91 -1.60 -16.99 25.90
C GLN A 91 -1.09 -17.62 27.20
N SER A 92 -2.00 -17.97 28.13
CA SER A 92 -1.64 -18.65 29.38
C SER A 92 -1.03 -20.05 29.15
N LYS A 93 -1.47 -20.72 28.08
CA LYS A 93 -1.03 -22.08 27.70
C LYS A 93 0.19 -22.08 26.78
N TYR A 94 0.30 -21.12 25.86
CA TYR A 94 1.25 -21.15 24.77
C TYR A 94 2.20 -19.94 24.71
N GLY A 95 2.05 -18.99 25.65
CA GLY A 95 2.88 -17.79 25.73
C GLY A 95 2.34 -16.62 24.88
N LYS A 96 2.90 -15.43 25.13
CA LYS A 96 2.42 -14.17 24.52
C LYS A 96 2.48 -14.17 22.99
N GLU A 97 3.47 -14.80 22.39
CA GLU A 97 3.69 -14.85 20.94
C GLU A 97 2.65 -15.74 20.22
N SER A 98 1.77 -16.47 20.93
CA SER A 98 0.67 -17.25 20.36
C SER A 98 -0.49 -16.41 19.84
N PHE A 99 -0.48 -15.10 20.07
CA PHE A 99 -1.43 -14.13 19.52
C PHE A 99 -0.79 -13.29 18.41
N ALA A 100 -1.58 -13.01 17.37
CA ALA A 100 -1.22 -12.04 16.33
C ALA A 100 -2.42 -11.23 15.87
N PHE A 101 -2.15 -10.07 15.24
CA PHE A 101 -3.15 -9.34 14.47
C PHE A 101 -2.64 -9.06 13.05
N ILE A 102 -3.58 -8.97 12.11
CA ILE A 102 -3.36 -8.50 10.75
C ILE A 102 -4.33 -7.37 10.49
N SER A 103 -3.81 -6.19 10.12
CA SER A 103 -4.61 -5.00 9.88
C SER A 103 -4.35 -4.37 8.51
N THR A 104 -4.73 -3.13 8.31
CA THR A 104 -4.68 -2.46 7.01
C THR A 104 -4.26 -0.99 7.10
N GLY A 105 -3.76 -0.43 6.01
CA GLY A 105 -3.59 1.02 5.83
C GLY A 105 -4.88 1.74 5.40
N GLN A 106 -6.06 1.16 5.65
CA GLN A 106 -7.38 1.79 5.40
C GLN A 106 -8.01 2.37 6.68
N LEU A 107 -7.46 2.07 7.85
CA LEU A 107 -7.87 2.61 9.14
C LEU A 107 -7.43 4.07 9.32
N ALA A 108 -7.99 4.77 10.29
CA ALA A 108 -7.46 6.04 10.76
C ALA A 108 -6.14 5.84 11.52
N THR A 109 -5.30 6.86 11.59
CA THR A 109 -3.98 6.79 12.25
C THR A 109 -4.11 6.39 13.73
N GLU A 110 -5.12 6.91 14.40
CA GLU A 110 -5.43 6.65 15.82
C GLU A 110 -5.84 5.19 16.06
N GLU A 111 -6.62 4.61 15.15
CA GLU A 111 -7.02 3.19 15.18
C GLU A 111 -5.79 2.29 15.03
N MET A 112 -4.89 2.64 14.10
CA MET A 112 -3.63 1.92 13.87
C MET A 112 -2.71 1.98 15.10
N ALA A 113 -2.66 3.12 15.76
CA ALA A 113 -1.87 3.31 16.96
C ALA A 113 -2.44 2.48 18.13
N LEU A 114 -3.77 2.47 18.28
CA LEU A 114 -4.45 1.76 19.36
C LEU A 114 -4.34 0.23 19.21
N ILE A 115 -4.52 -0.32 17.99
CA ILE A 115 -4.34 -1.77 17.80
C ILE A 115 -2.88 -2.20 18.09
N GLY A 116 -1.90 -1.38 17.72
CA GLY A 116 -0.50 -1.61 18.07
C GLY A 116 -0.27 -1.58 19.60
N HIS A 117 -0.95 -0.67 20.31
CA HIS A 117 -0.89 -0.58 21.76
C HIS A 117 -1.48 -1.81 22.44
N ILE A 118 -2.64 -2.28 21.99
CA ILE A 118 -3.31 -3.49 22.50
C ILE A 118 -2.51 -4.75 22.13
N GLY A 119 -2.30 -4.98 20.85
CA GLY A 119 -1.80 -6.26 20.35
C GLY A 119 -0.33 -6.53 20.61
N ARG A 120 0.51 -5.48 20.51
CA ARG A 120 1.97 -5.64 20.73
C ARG A 120 2.43 -5.22 22.11
N ASN A 121 2.06 -4.01 22.54
CA ASN A 121 2.62 -3.51 23.80
C ASN A 121 1.99 -4.21 25.00
N PHE A 122 0.67 -4.41 24.99
CA PHE A 122 -0.02 -5.05 26.11
C PHE A 122 -0.01 -6.57 26.02
N LEU A 123 -0.53 -7.14 24.93
CA LEU A 123 -0.59 -8.60 24.76
C LEU A 123 0.78 -9.22 24.45
N GLY A 124 1.78 -8.44 24.02
CA GLY A 124 3.11 -8.95 23.64
C GLY A 124 3.08 -9.85 22.40
N GLY A 125 2.02 -9.75 21.60
CA GLY A 125 1.82 -10.52 20.38
C GLY A 125 2.51 -9.93 19.15
N ASN A 126 2.29 -10.57 18.01
CA ASN A 126 2.81 -10.15 16.72
C ASN A 126 1.80 -9.32 15.93
N GLY A 127 2.26 -8.50 15.01
CA GLY A 127 1.33 -7.72 14.18
C GLY A 127 1.97 -7.15 12.93
N ASP A 128 1.24 -7.21 11.82
CA ASP A 128 1.59 -6.57 10.56
C ASP A 128 0.30 -6.14 9.83
N GLY A 129 0.44 -5.49 8.69
CA GLY A 129 -0.70 -4.97 7.95
C GLY A 129 -0.55 -5.07 6.43
N ASN A 130 -1.64 -4.81 5.72
CA ASN A 130 -1.67 -4.85 4.25
C ASN A 130 -0.75 -3.86 3.54
N THR A 131 -0.12 -2.94 4.25
CA THR A 131 0.97 -2.13 3.70
C THR A 131 2.18 -2.98 3.33
N ARG A 132 2.32 -4.18 3.92
CA ARG A 132 3.28 -5.22 3.50
C ARG A 132 3.06 -5.68 2.06
N LEU A 133 1.83 -5.73 1.59
CA LEU A 133 1.45 -6.13 0.23
C LEU A 133 1.54 -4.99 -0.79
N CYS A 134 1.92 -3.78 -0.37
CA CYS A 134 1.72 -2.57 -1.16
C CYS A 134 2.95 -1.67 -1.23
N MET A 135 3.58 -1.34 -0.09
CA MET A 135 4.59 -0.29 0.01
C MET A 135 5.86 -0.70 0.77
N ALA A 136 5.92 -1.89 1.32
CA ALA A 136 7.06 -2.33 2.12
C ALA A 136 8.39 -2.19 1.35
N THR A 137 8.38 -2.47 0.06
CA THR A 137 9.52 -2.27 -0.85
C THR A 137 10.04 -0.84 -0.83
N SER A 138 9.18 0.14 -1.09
CA SER A 138 9.60 1.55 -1.12
C SER A 138 10.00 2.06 0.27
N VAL A 139 9.35 1.58 1.33
CA VAL A 139 9.75 1.89 2.72
C VAL A 139 11.18 1.48 3.00
N VAL A 140 11.52 0.22 2.67
CA VAL A 140 12.88 -0.28 2.87
C VAL A 140 13.87 0.45 1.97
N ALA A 141 13.52 0.70 0.71
CA ALA A 141 14.36 1.45 -0.21
C ALA A 141 14.69 2.86 0.32
N TYR A 142 13.69 3.63 0.75
CA TYR A 142 13.90 4.95 1.32
C TYR A 142 14.68 4.90 2.65
N LYS A 143 14.36 3.97 3.56
CA LYS A 143 15.12 3.82 4.81
C LYS A 143 16.60 3.55 4.56
N GLN A 144 16.94 2.66 3.64
CA GLN A 144 18.32 2.33 3.33
C GLN A 144 19.04 3.47 2.61
N SER A 145 18.37 4.17 1.66
CA SER A 145 19.00 5.24 0.88
C SER A 145 18.98 6.59 1.60
N PHE A 146 17.89 6.93 2.32
CA PHE A 146 17.68 8.26 2.91
C PHE A 146 17.72 8.28 4.45
N GLY A 147 17.76 7.10 5.09
CA GLY A 147 17.78 6.96 6.54
C GLY A 147 16.39 6.98 7.21
N PHE A 148 15.32 7.18 6.44
CA PHE A 148 13.93 7.19 6.93
C PHE A 148 12.95 6.87 5.78
N ASP A 149 11.73 6.45 6.11
CA ASP A 149 10.63 6.31 5.15
C ASP A 149 10.12 7.69 4.72
N ALA A 150 10.79 8.28 3.76
CA ALA A 150 10.68 9.69 3.41
C ALA A 150 10.49 9.91 1.90
N PRO A 151 9.27 9.71 1.36
CA PRO A 151 8.96 10.11 -0.01
C PRO A 151 9.17 11.62 -0.18
N PRO A 152 10.05 12.06 -1.14
CA PRO A 152 10.53 13.44 -1.16
C PRO A 152 9.54 14.45 -1.73
N TYR A 153 8.61 14.02 -2.55
CA TYR A 153 7.79 14.81 -3.47
C TYR A 153 6.58 15.52 -2.84
N THR A 154 6.01 16.41 -3.63
CA THR A 154 4.66 16.92 -3.50
C THR A 154 3.88 16.62 -4.79
N LEU A 155 2.54 16.65 -4.76
CA LEU A 155 1.73 16.39 -5.96
C LEU A 155 1.94 17.45 -7.06
N LYS A 156 2.36 18.65 -6.69
CA LYS A 156 2.70 19.74 -7.64
C LYS A 156 3.90 19.40 -8.52
N ASP A 157 4.77 18.49 -8.13
CA ASP A 157 5.92 18.10 -8.94
C ASP A 157 5.49 17.53 -10.30
N LEU A 158 4.33 16.87 -10.38
CA LEU A 158 3.75 16.43 -11.66
C LEU A 158 3.36 17.60 -12.60
N GLU A 159 3.08 18.78 -12.05
CA GLU A 159 2.72 19.97 -12.81
C GLU A 159 3.94 20.79 -13.27
N GLU A 160 5.10 20.55 -12.68
CA GLU A 160 6.31 21.38 -12.82
C GLU A 160 7.52 20.62 -13.41
N SER A 161 7.39 19.34 -13.74
CA SER A 161 8.44 18.53 -14.38
C SER A 161 8.53 18.83 -15.87
N ASP A 162 9.72 18.75 -16.46
CA ASP A 162 9.97 18.73 -17.90
C ASP A 162 9.87 17.31 -18.46
N VAL A 163 10.29 16.33 -17.64
CA VAL A 163 10.26 14.92 -17.98
C VAL A 163 9.60 14.16 -16.83
N ILE A 164 8.58 13.38 -17.15
CA ILE A 164 7.89 12.51 -16.21
C ILE A 164 8.06 11.07 -16.67
N ILE A 165 8.77 10.26 -15.89
CA ILE A 165 8.98 8.84 -16.17
C ILE A 165 8.11 8.01 -15.24
N LEU A 166 7.16 7.26 -15.80
CA LEU A 166 6.20 6.40 -15.10
C LEU A 166 6.63 4.94 -15.22
N ILE A 167 7.10 4.33 -14.14
CA ILE A 167 7.69 2.98 -14.13
C ILE A 167 6.75 2.02 -13.41
N GLY A 168 6.22 1.01 -14.12
CA GLY A 168 5.26 0.06 -13.56
C GLY A 168 4.06 0.73 -12.89
N SER A 169 3.51 1.78 -13.56
CA SER A 169 2.59 2.73 -12.95
C SER A 169 1.40 3.03 -13.86
N ASN A 170 0.20 2.55 -13.49
CA ASN A 170 -1.03 2.82 -14.25
C ASN A 170 -1.88 3.92 -13.57
N LEU A 171 -1.43 5.18 -13.60
CA LEU A 171 -2.08 6.32 -12.93
C LEU A 171 -3.50 6.59 -13.42
N VAL A 172 -3.78 6.42 -14.71
CA VAL A 172 -5.11 6.63 -15.30
C VAL A 172 -6.16 5.80 -14.58
N VAL A 173 -5.84 4.57 -14.22
CA VAL A 173 -6.75 3.64 -13.53
C VAL A 173 -6.62 3.70 -12.02
N CYS A 174 -5.38 3.65 -11.51
CA CYS A 174 -5.14 3.53 -10.06
C CYS A 174 -5.32 4.85 -9.30
N HIS A 175 -4.86 5.96 -9.89
CA HIS A 175 -4.80 7.28 -9.27
C HIS A 175 -5.25 8.39 -10.24
N PRO A 176 -6.54 8.42 -10.66
CA PRO A 176 -7.01 9.37 -11.69
C PRO A 176 -6.75 10.83 -11.34
N ILE A 177 -6.67 11.19 -10.07
CA ILE A 177 -6.38 12.55 -9.62
C ILE A 177 -4.92 12.90 -9.86
N LEU A 178 -3.96 11.97 -9.66
CA LEU A 178 -2.57 12.21 -10.08
C LEU A 178 -2.47 12.36 -11.59
N TRP A 179 -3.21 11.56 -12.35
CA TRP A 179 -3.26 11.72 -13.78
C TRP A 179 -3.81 13.08 -14.19
N SER A 180 -4.80 13.63 -13.47
CA SER A 180 -5.28 15.00 -13.71
C SER A 180 -4.21 16.06 -13.46
N ARG A 181 -3.27 15.82 -12.51
CA ARG A 181 -2.10 16.67 -12.27
C ARG A 181 -1.09 16.61 -13.42
N VAL A 182 -0.81 15.40 -13.93
CA VAL A 182 0.02 15.25 -15.15
C VAL A 182 -0.56 16.06 -16.31
N ARG A 183 -1.88 16.02 -16.51
CA ARG A 183 -2.55 16.80 -17.58
C ARG A 183 -2.55 18.33 -17.37
N LYS A 184 -2.34 18.77 -16.14
CA LYS A 184 -2.18 20.20 -15.79
C LYS A 184 -0.71 20.64 -15.83
N ASN A 185 0.21 19.80 -16.31
CA ASN A 185 1.61 20.13 -16.38
C ASN A 185 1.83 21.44 -17.16
N LYS A 186 2.59 22.37 -16.56
CA LYS A 186 2.80 23.74 -17.08
C LYS A 186 4.01 23.86 -18.01
N ARG A 187 4.82 22.80 -18.07
CA ARG A 187 6.09 22.78 -18.82
C ARG A 187 6.02 21.91 -20.07
N ASN A 188 4.83 21.41 -20.41
CA ASN A 188 4.63 20.47 -21.52
C ASN A 188 5.54 19.25 -21.42
N ALA A 189 5.53 18.61 -20.25
CA ALA A 189 6.43 17.52 -19.92
C ALA A 189 6.44 16.38 -20.96
N LYS A 190 7.62 15.87 -21.27
CA LYS A 190 7.78 14.62 -21.99
C LYS A 190 7.33 13.47 -21.08
N LEU A 191 6.26 12.78 -21.50
CA LEU A 191 5.69 11.66 -20.75
C LEU A 191 6.28 10.33 -21.23
N ILE A 192 6.95 9.61 -20.34
CA ILE A 192 7.61 8.34 -20.65
C ILE A 192 7.03 7.25 -19.75
N ALA A 193 6.67 6.11 -20.35
CA ALA A 193 6.24 4.94 -19.63
C ALA A 193 7.24 3.78 -19.79
N VAL A 194 7.57 3.11 -18.69
CA VAL A 194 8.33 1.85 -18.65
C VAL A 194 7.40 0.79 -18.07
N ASP A 195 6.90 -0.10 -18.89
CA ASP A 195 5.88 -1.10 -18.49
C ASP A 195 5.86 -2.25 -19.50
N PRO A 196 5.82 -3.52 -19.08
CA PRO A 196 5.72 -4.66 -20.01
C PRO A 196 4.37 -4.76 -20.72
N ARG A 197 3.35 -4.03 -20.23
CA ARG A 197 1.97 -4.02 -20.76
C ARG A 197 1.59 -2.64 -21.29
N ARG A 198 0.89 -2.59 -22.40
CA ARG A 198 0.35 -1.33 -22.95
C ARG A 198 -0.89 -0.88 -22.16
N SER A 199 -0.66 -0.44 -20.92
CA SER A 199 -1.72 0.03 -20.02
C SER A 199 -2.40 1.32 -20.51
N GLU A 200 -3.48 1.72 -19.83
CA GLU A 200 -4.20 2.97 -20.10
C GLU A 200 -3.27 4.19 -19.94
N THR A 201 -2.34 4.14 -18.99
CA THR A 201 -1.33 5.19 -18.82
C THR A 201 -0.33 5.19 -19.96
N VAL A 202 0.19 4.03 -20.35
CA VAL A 202 1.10 3.87 -21.48
C VAL A 202 0.50 4.46 -22.77
N THR A 203 -0.79 4.21 -23.01
CA THR A 203 -1.50 4.71 -24.20
C THR A 203 -1.56 6.24 -24.26
N ASN A 204 -1.38 6.91 -23.14
CA ASN A 204 -1.41 8.37 -23.02
C ASN A 204 -0.01 9.00 -22.83
N CYS A 205 1.07 8.22 -22.94
CA CYS A 205 2.45 8.71 -22.88
C CYS A 205 3.03 8.92 -24.28
N ASP A 206 4.02 9.80 -24.40
CA ASP A 206 4.72 10.10 -25.65
C ASP A 206 5.64 8.95 -26.08
N ILE A 207 6.28 8.31 -25.10
CA ILE A 207 7.26 7.22 -25.34
C ILE A 207 6.92 6.05 -24.40
N TRP A 208 6.96 4.85 -24.96
CA TRP A 208 6.80 3.60 -24.22
C TRP A 208 8.03 2.69 -24.35
N TYR A 209 8.64 2.36 -23.23
CA TYR A 209 9.68 1.33 -23.12
C TYR A 209 9.03 0.03 -22.66
N ASP A 210 8.82 -0.88 -23.59
CA ASP A 210 8.10 -2.13 -23.42
C ASP A 210 9.03 -3.27 -22.95
N ILE A 211 9.62 -3.10 -21.79
CA ILE A 211 10.59 -4.03 -21.21
C ILE A 211 10.04 -5.46 -21.08
N LYS A 212 10.94 -6.44 -21.05
CA LYS A 212 10.57 -7.80 -20.63
C LYS A 212 10.22 -7.80 -19.14
N PRO A 213 9.20 -8.58 -18.70
CA PRO A 213 8.92 -8.73 -17.27
C PRO A 213 10.16 -9.16 -16.49
N LYS A 214 10.39 -8.56 -15.31
CA LYS A 214 11.54 -8.80 -14.43
C LYS A 214 12.90 -8.27 -14.95
N SER A 215 12.94 -7.56 -16.05
CA SER A 215 14.19 -6.93 -16.52
C SER A 215 14.42 -5.51 -15.99
N ASP A 216 13.61 -5.06 -15.04
CA ASP A 216 13.64 -3.70 -14.48
C ASP A 216 15.02 -3.30 -13.96
N LEU A 217 15.66 -4.14 -13.15
CA LEU A 217 16.96 -3.83 -12.55
C LEU A 217 18.08 -3.74 -13.63
N THR A 218 18.09 -4.68 -14.58
CA THR A 218 19.01 -4.66 -15.72
C THR A 218 18.82 -3.40 -16.57
N PHE A 219 17.56 -3.05 -16.87
CA PHE A 219 17.22 -1.83 -17.60
C PHE A 219 17.73 -0.57 -16.89
N LEU A 220 17.48 -0.44 -15.59
CA LEU A 220 17.87 0.71 -14.77
C LEU A 220 19.40 0.78 -14.59
N TYR A 221 20.09 -0.34 -14.42
CA TYR A 221 21.54 -0.39 -14.32
C TYR A 221 22.22 -0.04 -15.64
N THR A 222 21.68 -0.52 -16.77
CA THR A 222 22.18 -0.11 -18.09
C THR A 222 22.00 1.40 -18.31
N LEU A 223 20.84 1.94 -17.93
CA LEU A 223 20.58 3.38 -17.99
C LEU A 223 21.57 4.17 -17.12
N ALA A 224 21.83 3.72 -15.91
CA ALA A 224 22.83 4.34 -15.01
C ALA A 224 24.25 4.27 -15.62
N ASN A 225 24.64 3.13 -16.17
CA ASN A 225 25.96 2.99 -16.81
C ASN A 225 26.13 3.95 -17.99
N ILE A 226 25.11 4.09 -18.87
CA ILE A 226 25.15 5.04 -19.99
C ILE A 226 25.35 6.48 -19.48
N LEU A 227 24.61 6.90 -18.44
CA LEU A 227 24.75 8.22 -17.86
C LEU A 227 26.15 8.48 -17.32
N ILE A 228 26.77 7.46 -16.70
CA ILE A 228 28.15 7.52 -16.19
C ILE A 228 29.16 7.59 -17.35
N GLU A 229 29.07 6.69 -18.32
CA GLU A 229 30.04 6.64 -19.47
C GLU A 229 30.00 7.91 -20.33
N LYS A 230 28.81 8.54 -20.47
CA LYS A 230 28.64 9.79 -21.20
C LYS A 230 28.99 11.04 -20.39
N ASP A 231 29.36 10.88 -19.13
CA ASP A 231 29.56 11.99 -18.20
C ASP A 231 28.29 12.88 -18.02
N TRP A 232 27.10 12.27 -18.08
CA TRP A 232 25.79 12.91 -17.94
C TRP A 232 25.26 12.80 -16.50
N ILE A 233 26.15 13.06 -15.53
CA ILE A 233 25.89 12.98 -14.10
C ILE A 233 26.22 14.31 -13.40
N ASP A 234 25.61 14.56 -12.26
CA ASP A 234 25.91 15.72 -11.41
C ASP A 234 27.02 15.37 -10.40
N LYS A 235 28.28 15.55 -10.83
CA LYS A 235 29.46 15.21 -10.00
C LYS A 235 29.50 16.02 -8.69
N GLU A 236 29.07 17.27 -8.73
CA GLU A 236 29.10 18.13 -7.55
C GLU A 236 28.07 17.65 -6.50
N TYR A 237 26.89 17.27 -6.97
CA TYR A 237 25.86 16.70 -6.11
C TYR A 237 26.30 15.37 -5.49
N ILE A 238 26.86 14.48 -6.31
CA ILE A 238 27.36 13.18 -5.88
C ILE A 238 28.41 13.34 -4.77
N GLU A 239 29.43 14.16 -4.98
CA GLU A 239 30.52 14.37 -4.03
C GLU A 239 30.03 14.97 -2.70
N LYS A 240 29.18 15.99 -2.78
CA LYS A 240 28.74 16.72 -1.59
C LYS A 240 27.68 16.00 -0.76
N TYR A 241 26.72 15.34 -1.41
CA TYR A 241 25.47 14.91 -0.78
C TYR A 241 25.21 13.41 -0.80
N THR A 242 26.15 12.60 -1.36
CA THR A 242 25.96 11.15 -1.44
C THR A 242 27.14 10.35 -0.89
N GLU A 243 26.93 9.06 -0.67
CA GLU A 243 27.91 8.05 -0.26
C GLU A 243 27.82 6.82 -1.18
N ASP A 244 28.93 6.09 -1.31
CA ASP A 244 29.05 4.80 -2.03
C ASP A 244 28.86 4.87 -3.55
N PHE A 245 29.04 6.05 -4.18
CA PHE A 245 28.90 6.19 -5.63
C PHE A 245 29.92 5.35 -6.43
N GLU A 246 31.18 5.30 -5.99
CA GLU A 246 32.21 4.54 -6.71
C GLU A 246 31.93 3.04 -6.72
N GLY A 247 31.40 2.50 -5.62
CA GLY A 247 30.94 1.12 -5.56
C GLY A 247 29.76 0.85 -6.50
N PHE A 248 28.79 1.78 -6.56
CA PHE A 248 27.68 1.69 -7.52
C PHE A 248 28.16 1.75 -8.97
N LYS A 249 29.09 2.65 -9.30
CA LYS A 249 29.68 2.77 -10.62
C LYS A 249 30.38 1.47 -11.05
N GLU A 250 31.14 0.85 -10.13
CA GLU A 250 31.76 -0.46 -10.39
C GLU A 250 30.71 -1.56 -10.61
N GLN A 251 29.62 -1.56 -9.84
CA GLN A 251 28.52 -2.51 -9.99
C GLN A 251 27.84 -2.44 -11.36
N VAL A 252 27.66 -1.25 -11.92
CA VAL A 252 26.88 -1.09 -13.16
C VAL A 252 27.74 -1.14 -14.43
N LYS A 253 29.08 -1.17 -14.36
CA LYS A 253 29.96 -1.10 -15.52
C LYS A 253 29.78 -2.21 -16.56
N ASP A 254 29.31 -3.40 -16.10
CA ASP A 254 29.11 -4.57 -16.97
C ASP A 254 27.72 -4.60 -17.63
N PHE A 255 26.85 -3.64 -17.30
CA PHE A 255 25.52 -3.45 -17.92
C PHE A 255 25.67 -2.54 -19.15
N THR A 256 26.14 -3.11 -20.24
CA THR A 256 26.54 -2.39 -21.45
C THR A 256 25.44 -2.40 -22.52
N LEU A 257 25.52 -1.47 -23.48
CA LEU A 257 24.54 -1.32 -24.56
C LEU A 257 24.43 -2.53 -25.47
N ASP A 258 25.50 -3.29 -25.67
CA ASP A 258 25.50 -4.48 -26.53
C ASP A 258 24.71 -5.65 -25.97
N LYS A 259 24.52 -5.70 -24.65
CA LYS A 259 23.77 -6.77 -23.94
C LYS A 259 22.31 -6.41 -23.65
N VAL A 260 21.96 -5.13 -23.67
CA VAL A 260 20.68 -4.63 -23.14
C VAL A 260 19.46 -5.15 -23.91
N GLU A 261 19.56 -5.25 -25.25
CA GLU A 261 18.42 -5.67 -26.07
C GLU A 261 18.02 -7.12 -25.79
N ASP A 262 19.00 -8.01 -25.70
CA ASP A 262 18.74 -9.42 -25.36
C ASP A 262 18.15 -9.58 -23.97
N GLN A 263 18.59 -8.79 -23.00
CA GLN A 263 18.16 -8.90 -21.60
C GLN A 263 16.82 -8.22 -21.33
N THR A 264 16.59 -7.05 -21.94
CA THR A 264 15.43 -6.20 -21.61
C THR A 264 14.39 -6.10 -22.73
N GLY A 265 14.75 -6.43 -23.96
CA GLY A 265 13.92 -6.20 -25.14
C GLY A 265 13.97 -4.76 -25.68
N ILE A 266 14.85 -3.90 -25.12
CA ILE A 266 14.98 -2.51 -25.52
C ILE A 266 16.30 -2.32 -26.28
N SER A 267 16.22 -1.80 -27.51
CA SER A 267 17.42 -1.60 -28.32
C SER A 267 18.38 -0.56 -27.73
N SER A 268 19.66 -0.71 -28.03
CA SER A 268 20.72 0.22 -27.61
C SER A 268 20.42 1.67 -27.98
N ALA A 269 19.83 1.90 -29.17
CA ALA A 269 19.46 3.24 -29.62
C ALA A 269 18.39 3.88 -28.70
N ARG A 270 17.37 3.10 -28.29
CA ARG A 270 16.31 3.56 -27.40
C ARG A 270 16.80 3.80 -25.97
N MET A 271 17.75 2.98 -25.49
CA MET A 271 18.38 3.22 -24.19
C MET A 271 19.17 4.53 -24.17
N LEU A 272 19.94 4.79 -25.24
CA LEU A 272 20.68 6.03 -25.38
C LEU A 272 19.75 7.25 -25.51
N GLU A 273 18.62 7.10 -26.21
CA GLU A 273 17.57 8.14 -26.29
C GLU A 273 17.04 8.50 -24.90
N LEU A 274 16.70 7.50 -24.07
CA LEU A 274 16.21 7.74 -22.70
C LEU A 274 17.26 8.45 -21.84
N ALA A 275 18.52 7.97 -21.88
CA ALA A 275 19.60 8.61 -21.13
C ALA A 275 19.79 10.07 -21.54
N LYS A 276 19.70 10.37 -22.85
CA LYS A 276 19.79 11.72 -23.39
C LYS A 276 18.62 12.61 -22.93
N ILE A 277 17.39 12.08 -22.93
CA ILE A 277 16.20 12.82 -22.43
C ILE A 277 16.37 13.18 -20.96
N ILE A 278 16.90 12.27 -20.14
CA ILE A 278 17.16 12.53 -18.72
C ILE A 278 18.24 13.60 -18.55
N HIS A 279 19.32 13.53 -19.33
CA HIS A 279 20.42 14.48 -19.28
C HIS A 279 20.02 15.90 -19.70
N GLU A 280 19.19 16.02 -20.75
CA GLU A 280 18.73 17.30 -21.28
C GLU A 280 17.58 17.91 -20.45
N GLY A 281 16.90 17.12 -19.61
CA GLY A 281 15.80 17.57 -18.76
C GLY A 281 16.31 18.38 -17.56
N GLU A 282 15.77 19.58 -17.37
CA GLU A 282 16.06 20.43 -16.20
C GLU A 282 15.41 19.87 -14.93
N ARG A 283 14.20 19.31 -15.06
CA ARG A 283 13.37 18.78 -13.96
C ARG A 283 12.83 17.41 -14.35
N VAL A 284 13.58 16.37 -14.01
CA VAL A 284 13.21 15.00 -14.28
C VAL A 284 12.64 14.37 -13.02
N SER A 285 11.43 13.82 -13.11
CA SER A 285 10.78 13.07 -12.02
C SER A 285 10.50 11.63 -12.42
N LEU A 286 10.89 10.70 -11.55
CA LEU A 286 10.70 9.26 -11.73
C LEU A 286 9.62 8.80 -10.75
N TRP A 287 8.55 8.22 -11.27
CA TRP A 287 7.38 7.81 -10.49
C TRP A 287 7.10 6.32 -10.65
N TRP A 288 6.93 5.62 -9.55
CA TRP A 288 6.60 4.20 -9.61
C TRP A 288 5.48 3.81 -8.66
N THR A 289 4.86 2.67 -8.93
CA THR A 289 3.84 2.04 -8.09
C THR A 289 4.10 0.54 -7.94
N MET A 290 3.03 -0.25 -7.91
CA MET A 290 3.06 -1.68 -7.64
C MET A 290 3.78 -2.52 -8.70
N GLY A 291 3.98 -2.02 -9.92
CA GLY A 291 4.79 -2.72 -10.92
C GLY A 291 6.24 -2.93 -10.47
N ILE A 292 6.79 -1.97 -9.72
CA ILE A 292 8.10 -2.07 -9.08
C ILE A 292 8.00 -2.75 -7.71
N ASN A 293 7.05 -2.29 -6.85
CA ASN A 293 7.01 -2.72 -5.46
C ASN A 293 6.71 -4.22 -5.29
N GLN A 294 5.82 -4.77 -6.12
CA GLN A 294 5.32 -6.15 -6.03
C GLN A 294 6.08 -7.13 -6.93
N GLY A 295 7.33 -6.86 -7.22
CA GLY A 295 8.22 -7.73 -8.01
C GLY A 295 9.19 -8.54 -7.14
N TYR A 296 9.93 -9.44 -7.79
CA TYR A 296 11.08 -10.09 -7.17
C TYR A 296 12.29 -9.16 -7.19
N GLN A 297 13.07 -9.08 -6.10
CA GLN A 297 14.17 -8.13 -5.91
C GLN A 297 13.71 -6.65 -6.02
N ALA A 298 12.50 -6.39 -5.57
CA ALA A 298 11.80 -5.12 -5.76
C ALA A 298 12.46 -3.94 -5.04
N VAL A 299 13.07 -4.18 -3.85
CA VAL A 299 13.80 -3.13 -3.12
C VAL A 299 14.95 -2.59 -3.95
N ARG A 300 15.71 -3.44 -4.64
CA ARG A 300 16.82 -3.02 -5.50
C ARG A 300 16.34 -2.30 -6.76
N ASN A 301 15.19 -2.70 -7.33
CA ASN A 301 14.56 -1.96 -8.43
C ASN A 301 14.21 -0.52 -7.99
N ALA A 302 13.59 -0.35 -6.83
CA ALA A 302 13.25 0.98 -6.30
C ALA A 302 14.51 1.81 -6.02
N GLN A 303 15.57 1.18 -5.49
CA GLN A 303 16.84 1.85 -5.22
C GLN A 303 17.60 2.22 -6.49
N ALA A 304 17.52 1.43 -7.56
CA ALA A 304 18.08 1.82 -8.86
C ALA A 304 17.41 3.10 -9.41
N ILE A 305 16.09 3.27 -9.21
CA ILE A 305 15.39 4.52 -9.54
C ILE A 305 15.89 5.68 -8.67
N ILE A 306 16.07 5.45 -7.36
CA ILE A 306 16.63 6.44 -6.43
C ILE A 306 18.06 6.82 -6.85
N ASN A 307 18.90 5.85 -7.20
CA ASN A 307 20.27 6.09 -7.63
C ASN A 307 20.34 6.96 -8.89
N ILE A 308 19.46 6.73 -9.87
CA ILE A 308 19.36 7.58 -11.07
C ILE A 308 19.01 9.03 -10.69
N ALA A 309 18.03 9.22 -9.80
CA ALA A 309 17.67 10.56 -9.33
C ALA A 309 18.81 11.26 -8.59
N LEU A 310 19.54 10.53 -7.73
CA LEU A 310 20.71 11.05 -7.00
C LEU A 310 21.86 11.44 -7.94
N MET A 311 22.25 10.52 -8.84
CA MET A 311 23.41 10.76 -9.71
C MET A 311 23.18 11.87 -10.75
N THR A 312 21.92 12.22 -11.03
CA THR A 312 21.55 13.30 -11.96
C THR A 312 21.10 14.58 -11.27
N GLY A 313 21.21 14.67 -9.91
CA GLY A 313 20.77 15.83 -9.13
C GLY A 313 19.26 16.10 -9.19
N ASN A 314 18.46 15.12 -9.60
CA ASN A 314 17.01 15.24 -9.75
C ASN A 314 16.26 14.84 -8.47
N ILE A 315 16.58 15.51 -7.35
CA ILE A 315 15.94 15.29 -6.04
C ILE A 315 15.97 16.59 -5.22
N GLY A 316 15.00 16.78 -4.33
CA GLY A 316 14.91 17.96 -3.45
C GLY A 316 14.56 19.27 -4.16
N ARG A 317 14.36 19.27 -5.46
CA ARG A 317 13.98 20.44 -6.27
C ARG A 317 12.56 20.29 -6.83
N VAL A 318 11.92 21.41 -7.11
CA VAL A 318 10.57 21.46 -7.72
C VAL A 318 10.57 20.67 -9.04
N GLY A 319 9.61 19.78 -9.21
CA GLY A 319 9.43 18.98 -10.43
C GLY A 319 10.42 17.83 -10.57
N THR A 320 11.13 17.43 -9.51
CA THR A 320 12.09 16.33 -9.54
C THR A 320 11.73 15.24 -8.52
N GLY A 321 12.49 14.16 -8.49
CA GLY A 321 12.47 13.16 -7.42
C GLY A 321 12.36 11.73 -7.89
N ALA A 322 12.68 10.83 -6.96
CA ALA A 322 12.39 9.40 -7.01
C ALA A 322 11.14 9.14 -6.16
N ASN A 323 9.98 9.04 -6.80
CA ASN A 323 8.66 9.29 -6.22
C ASN A 323 7.80 8.03 -6.21
N SER A 324 7.70 7.36 -5.07
CA SER A 324 6.86 6.19 -4.89
C SER A 324 5.42 6.58 -4.53
N ILE A 325 4.45 6.02 -5.25
CA ILE A 325 3.03 6.25 -5.02
C ILE A 325 2.41 5.02 -4.38
N THR A 326 1.85 5.18 -3.18
CA THR A 326 1.18 4.10 -2.46
C THR A 326 -0.27 3.90 -2.92
N GLY A 327 -0.87 2.74 -2.59
CA GLY A 327 -2.26 2.42 -2.91
C GLY A 327 -3.27 2.84 -1.83
N GLN A 328 -3.05 2.42 -0.58
CA GLN A 328 -3.99 2.55 0.52
C GLN A 328 -4.05 3.97 1.07
N CYS A 329 -5.24 4.44 1.49
CA CYS A 329 -5.49 5.84 1.85
C CYS A 329 -4.61 6.35 3.00
N ASN A 330 -4.27 5.51 3.95
CA ASN A 330 -3.47 5.84 5.13
C ASN A 330 -2.26 4.90 5.31
N ALA A 331 -1.67 4.44 4.20
CA ALA A 331 -0.48 3.61 4.28
C ALA A 331 0.68 4.31 4.99
N MET A 332 0.77 5.62 4.93
CA MET A 332 1.77 6.41 5.65
C MET A 332 1.52 6.37 7.17
N GLY A 333 0.29 6.60 7.62
CA GLY A 333 -0.07 6.47 9.04
C GLY A 333 0.20 5.07 9.58
N SER A 334 -0.13 4.03 8.78
CA SER A 334 0.17 2.63 9.08
C SER A 334 1.65 2.39 9.38
N ARG A 335 2.54 2.94 8.58
CA ARG A 335 3.98 2.73 8.72
C ARG A 335 4.61 3.53 9.86
N LEU A 336 4.02 4.68 10.20
CA LEU A 336 4.54 5.60 11.22
C LEU A 336 3.98 5.33 12.63
N PHE A 337 2.78 4.71 12.74
CA PHE A 337 2.08 4.63 14.02
C PHE A 337 1.63 3.22 14.42
N SER A 338 2.50 2.23 14.16
CA SER A 338 2.55 0.98 14.92
C SER A 338 1.51 -0.12 14.63
N ASN A 339 0.85 -0.15 13.48
CA ASN A 339 0.09 -1.35 13.10
C ASN A 339 0.80 -2.26 12.08
N THR A 340 2.05 -2.01 11.82
CA THR A 340 2.95 -2.86 11.03
C THR A 340 4.12 -3.33 11.91
N THR A 341 5.18 -3.85 11.32
CA THR A 341 6.41 -4.20 12.02
C THR A 341 7.23 -2.99 12.48
N GLY A 342 6.81 -1.75 12.19
CA GLY A 342 7.46 -0.50 12.61
C GLY A 342 7.05 -0.03 14.01
N PHE A 343 7.84 0.87 14.59
CA PHE A 343 7.59 1.46 15.91
C PHE A 343 7.00 2.87 15.78
N TYR A 344 6.40 3.41 16.84
CA TYR A 344 5.77 4.74 16.85
C TYR A 344 6.71 5.84 16.36
N GLY A 345 6.21 6.68 15.45
CA GLY A 345 6.97 7.76 14.83
C GLY A 345 8.04 7.27 13.86
N GLY A 346 7.94 6.04 13.34
CA GLY A 346 8.90 5.46 12.39
C GLY A 346 10.25 5.09 13.02
N GLY A 347 10.35 5.07 14.36
CA GLY A 347 11.56 4.67 15.08
C GLY A 347 11.83 3.17 15.03
N GLU A 348 12.97 2.78 15.60
CA GLU A 348 13.38 1.37 15.68
C GLU A 348 13.18 0.82 17.11
N TYR A 349 12.67 -0.41 17.21
CA TYR A 349 12.49 -1.10 18.49
C TYR A 349 13.81 -1.36 19.23
N SER A 350 14.92 -1.50 18.50
CA SER A 350 16.26 -1.72 19.04
C SER A 350 16.87 -0.50 19.72
N ASP A 351 16.32 0.71 19.50
CA ASP A 351 16.81 1.95 20.14
C ASP A 351 16.25 2.08 21.58
N PRO A 352 17.09 1.93 22.64
CA PRO A 352 16.63 2.03 24.02
C PRO A 352 16.12 3.44 24.38
N ALA A 353 16.76 4.49 23.85
CA ALA A 353 16.34 5.88 24.12
C ALA A 353 14.94 6.11 23.52
N ARG A 354 14.67 5.53 22.37
CA ARG A 354 13.37 5.62 21.73
C ARG A 354 12.31 4.85 22.51
N ARG A 355 12.59 3.62 22.95
CA ARG A 355 11.64 2.86 23.79
C ARG A 355 11.31 3.61 25.08
N LYS A 356 12.32 4.08 25.81
CA LYS A 356 12.12 4.88 27.01
C LYS A 356 11.21 6.09 26.77
N ARG A 357 11.47 6.87 25.71
CA ARG A 357 10.63 8.01 25.35
C ARG A 357 9.19 7.59 25.04
N ILE A 358 8.97 6.52 24.31
CA ILE A 358 7.62 6.02 24.00
C ILE A 358 6.90 5.52 25.25
N ALA A 359 7.59 4.81 26.15
CA ALA A 359 7.03 4.37 27.43
C ALA A 359 6.55 5.58 28.27
N GLU A 360 7.36 6.65 28.36
CA GLU A 360 7.00 7.88 29.05
C GLU A 360 5.77 8.56 28.44
N VAL A 361 5.67 8.64 27.09
CA VAL A 361 4.52 9.24 26.39
C VAL A 361 3.25 8.43 26.63
N LEU A 362 3.34 7.10 26.50
CA LEU A 362 2.21 6.20 26.63
C LEU A 362 1.83 5.92 28.11
N ASP A 363 2.62 6.40 29.07
CA ASP A 363 2.45 6.14 30.51
C ASP A 363 2.40 4.67 30.84
N MET A 364 3.42 3.93 30.39
CA MET A 364 3.53 2.49 30.52
C MET A 364 4.95 2.06 30.91
N ASP A 365 5.08 0.84 31.43
CA ASP A 365 6.37 0.24 31.73
C ASP A 365 7.14 -0.03 30.43
N GLU A 366 8.42 0.39 30.35
CA GLU A 366 9.29 0.15 29.20
C GLU A 366 9.46 -1.34 28.89
N GLU A 367 9.43 -2.21 29.91
CA GLU A 367 9.55 -3.67 29.75
C GLU A 367 8.39 -4.30 28.97
N MET A 368 7.24 -3.62 28.87
CA MET A 368 6.12 -4.05 28.04
C MET A 368 6.35 -3.79 26.55
N LEU A 369 7.25 -2.88 26.20
CA LEU A 369 7.54 -2.56 24.79
C LEU A 369 8.45 -3.63 24.16
N PRO A 370 8.18 -4.08 22.93
CA PRO A 370 9.07 -4.97 22.20
C PRO A 370 10.47 -4.37 22.04
N THR A 371 11.49 -5.22 22.06
CA THR A 371 12.89 -4.83 21.82
C THR A 371 13.36 -5.10 20.40
N LYS A 372 12.54 -5.78 19.61
CA LYS A 372 12.76 -6.14 18.20
C LYS A 372 11.47 -5.98 17.39
N PRO A 373 11.54 -5.80 16.07
CA PRO A 373 10.37 -5.82 15.22
C PRO A 373 9.56 -7.11 15.38
N THR A 374 8.25 -7.00 15.27
CA THR A 374 7.34 -8.15 15.23
C THR A 374 7.41 -8.88 13.89
N LEU A 375 6.76 -10.03 13.81
CA LEU A 375 6.81 -10.88 12.61
C LEU A 375 6.11 -10.21 11.41
N PRO A 376 6.68 -10.31 10.21
CA PRO A 376 6.00 -9.87 8.99
C PRO A 376 4.86 -10.85 8.64
N TYR A 377 3.94 -10.36 7.82
CA TYR A 377 2.68 -11.00 7.44
C TYR A 377 2.83 -12.48 6.99
N ASN A 378 3.79 -12.76 6.10
CA ASN A 378 4.06 -14.12 5.63
C ASN A 378 4.48 -15.05 6.76
N VAL A 379 5.34 -14.58 7.67
CA VAL A 379 5.81 -15.39 8.82
C VAL A 379 4.68 -15.61 9.84
N ILE A 380 3.75 -14.67 10.00
CA ILE A 380 2.55 -14.87 10.82
C ILE A 380 1.74 -16.05 10.26
N ILE A 381 1.51 -16.11 8.95
CA ILE A 381 0.78 -17.22 8.31
C ILE A 381 1.52 -18.55 8.49
N ASP A 382 2.85 -18.58 8.28
CA ASP A 382 3.67 -19.77 8.49
C ASP A 382 3.57 -20.27 9.93
N LYS A 383 3.60 -19.38 10.92
CA LYS A 383 3.50 -19.73 12.35
C LYS A 383 2.10 -20.17 12.77
N ILE A 384 1.05 -19.71 12.12
CA ILE A 384 -0.30 -20.29 12.30
C ILE A 384 -0.30 -21.73 11.76
N ASN A 385 0.23 -21.93 10.56
CA ASN A 385 0.28 -23.27 9.95
C ASN A 385 1.15 -24.26 10.74
N SER A 386 2.19 -23.80 11.42
CA SER A 386 3.01 -24.64 12.33
C SER A 386 2.38 -24.82 13.73
N GLY A 387 1.34 -24.06 14.08
CA GLY A 387 0.64 -24.13 15.38
C GLY A 387 1.30 -23.33 16.50
N GLU A 388 2.24 -22.43 16.19
CA GLU A 388 2.86 -21.52 17.16
C GLU A 388 1.95 -20.31 17.45
N ILE A 389 1.31 -19.72 16.42
CA ILE A 389 0.25 -18.70 16.58
C ILE A 389 -1.09 -19.42 16.56
N ARG A 390 -1.93 -19.16 17.57
CA ARG A 390 -3.20 -19.85 17.81
C ARG A 390 -4.39 -18.92 17.90
N ALA A 391 -4.17 -17.61 18.07
CA ALA A 391 -5.22 -16.60 18.00
C ALA A 391 -4.83 -15.51 17.01
N LEU A 392 -5.75 -15.17 16.12
CA LEU A 392 -5.56 -14.13 15.11
C LEU A 392 -6.72 -13.15 15.10
N TRP A 393 -6.39 -11.84 15.16
CA TRP A 393 -7.34 -10.76 14.98
C TRP A 393 -7.10 -10.08 13.62
N VAL A 394 -8.02 -10.26 12.68
CA VAL A 394 -7.99 -9.66 11.34
C VAL A 394 -8.86 -8.41 11.34
N VAL A 395 -8.29 -7.24 11.04
CA VAL A 395 -8.97 -5.95 11.13
C VAL A 395 -9.02 -5.24 9.79
N ALA A 396 -10.22 -4.98 9.31
CA ALA A 396 -10.54 -4.21 8.11
C ALA A 396 -9.80 -4.67 6.84
N THR A 397 -9.55 -5.97 6.74
CA THR A 397 -8.89 -6.58 5.58
C THR A 397 -9.43 -7.98 5.30
N ASN A 398 -9.19 -8.49 4.07
CA ASN A 398 -9.70 -9.77 3.60
C ASN A 398 -8.55 -10.63 3.03
N PRO A 399 -7.73 -11.26 3.90
CA PRO A 399 -6.57 -12.05 3.50
C PRO A 399 -6.86 -13.18 2.52
N LEU A 400 -7.98 -13.89 2.68
CA LEU A 400 -8.37 -14.96 1.75
C LEU A 400 -8.51 -14.50 0.31
N SER A 401 -8.87 -13.24 0.09
CA SER A 401 -8.95 -12.67 -1.25
C SER A 401 -7.68 -11.95 -1.68
N SER A 402 -6.97 -11.30 -0.76
CA SER A 402 -5.87 -10.38 -1.08
C SER A 402 -4.47 -10.98 -1.02
N TRP A 403 -4.27 -12.10 -0.28
CA TRP A 403 -2.98 -12.73 -0.14
C TRP A 403 -2.60 -13.55 -1.38
N ILE A 404 -1.30 -13.63 -1.69
CA ILE A 404 -0.78 -14.59 -2.68
C ILE A 404 -0.94 -16.01 -2.15
N ASN A 405 -1.05 -16.99 -3.05
CA ASN A 405 -1.24 -18.40 -2.64
C ASN A 405 -2.23 -18.49 -1.47
N ASN A 406 -3.39 -17.86 -1.64
CA ASN A 406 -4.37 -17.68 -0.57
C ASN A 406 -4.88 -18.99 0.05
N LEU A 407 -4.61 -20.13 -0.58
CA LEU A 407 -4.85 -21.46 0.02
C LEU A 407 -3.99 -21.71 1.27
N GLU A 408 -2.82 -21.07 1.39
CA GLU A 408 -2.03 -21.13 2.63
C GLU A 408 -2.71 -20.39 3.75
N PHE A 409 -3.28 -19.21 3.47
CA PHE A 409 -4.08 -18.50 4.47
C PHE A 409 -5.38 -19.26 4.80
N LYS A 410 -6.01 -19.91 3.82
CA LYS A 410 -7.18 -20.77 4.06
C LYS A 410 -6.84 -21.88 5.05
N LYS A 411 -5.74 -22.61 4.84
CA LYS A 411 -5.25 -23.64 5.77
C LYS A 411 -4.99 -23.04 7.16
N ALA A 412 -4.41 -21.86 7.24
CA ALA A 412 -4.19 -21.16 8.51
C ALA A 412 -5.51 -20.84 9.20
N ALA A 413 -6.51 -20.33 8.48
CA ALA A 413 -7.84 -20.00 9.02
C ALA A 413 -8.62 -21.24 9.48
N GLU A 414 -8.39 -22.40 8.86
CA GLU A 414 -8.99 -23.70 9.26
C GLU A 414 -8.29 -24.33 10.48
N LYS A 415 -7.04 -23.98 10.74
CA LYS A 415 -6.21 -24.59 11.80
C LYS A 415 -6.20 -23.80 13.10
N ILE A 416 -6.41 -22.49 13.02
CA ILE A 416 -6.25 -21.60 14.16
C ILE A 416 -7.31 -21.86 15.22
N ASP A 417 -6.94 -21.78 16.50
CA ASP A 417 -7.86 -22.07 17.61
C ASP A 417 -8.89 -20.96 17.86
N PHE A 418 -8.56 -19.72 17.44
CA PHE A 418 -9.46 -18.58 17.57
C PHE A 418 -9.19 -17.52 16.51
N LEU A 419 -10.11 -17.35 15.57
CA LEU A 419 -10.09 -16.32 14.53
C LEU A 419 -11.15 -15.26 14.77
N VAL A 420 -10.71 -14.02 14.98
CA VAL A 420 -11.57 -12.85 15.08
C VAL A 420 -11.44 -12.02 13.82
N VAL A 421 -12.56 -11.63 13.22
CA VAL A 421 -12.62 -10.69 12.09
C VAL A 421 -13.38 -9.44 12.50
N GLU A 422 -12.75 -8.29 12.37
CA GLU A 422 -13.36 -6.98 12.50
C GLU A 422 -13.47 -6.34 11.11
N ASP A 423 -14.67 -6.16 10.62
CA ASP A 423 -14.93 -5.64 9.28
C ASP A 423 -16.28 -4.92 9.20
N ILE A 424 -16.46 -4.05 8.24
CA ILE A 424 -17.74 -3.40 7.93
C ILE A 424 -18.72 -4.36 7.22
N TYR A 425 -18.27 -5.52 6.75
CA TYR A 425 -19.08 -6.52 6.05
C TYR A 425 -18.93 -7.91 6.67
N ALA A 426 -20.05 -8.62 6.82
CA ALA A 426 -20.09 -9.97 7.36
C ALA A 426 -19.86 -11.07 6.28
N ASP A 427 -19.90 -10.72 5.01
CA ASP A 427 -19.89 -11.62 3.87
C ASP A 427 -18.56 -11.64 3.09
N THR A 428 -17.46 -11.27 3.75
CA THR A 428 -16.10 -11.40 3.16
C THR A 428 -15.63 -12.85 3.23
N GLU A 429 -14.77 -13.24 2.29
CA GLU A 429 -14.22 -14.61 2.24
C GLU A 429 -13.53 -14.99 3.55
N THR A 430 -12.84 -14.04 4.20
CA THR A 430 -12.19 -14.29 5.51
C THR A 430 -13.20 -14.39 6.65
N ALA A 431 -14.27 -13.58 6.64
CA ALA A 431 -15.31 -13.62 7.66
C ALA A 431 -16.05 -14.97 7.72
N HIS A 432 -16.12 -15.70 6.61
CA HIS A 432 -16.74 -17.03 6.60
C HIS A 432 -16.00 -18.06 7.48
N TYR A 433 -14.75 -17.81 7.84
CA TYR A 433 -13.93 -18.72 8.68
C TYR A 433 -13.84 -18.27 10.15
N CYS A 434 -14.30 -17.05 10.51
CA CYS A 434 -14.11 -16.53 11.86
C CYS A 434 -14.98 -17.24 12.90
N ASP A 435 -14.49 -17.27 14.14
CA ASP A 435 -15.24 -17.68 15.33
C ASP A 435 -16.02 -16.50 15.89
N LEU A 436 -15.49 -15.29 15.76
CA LEU A 436 -16.10 -14.05 16.22
C LEU A 436 -15.96 -12.96 15.15
N LEU A 437 -17.11 -12.41 14.72
CA LEU A 437 -17.18 -11.22 13.87
C LEU A 437 -17.52 -10.00 14.71
N LEU A 438 -16.72 -8.94 14.61
CA LEU A 438 -16.93 -7.63 15.22
C LEU A 438 -17.27 -6.62 14.11
N PRO A 439 -18.55 -6.28 13.90
CA PRO A 439 -18.95 -5.39 12.81
C PRO A 439 -18.62 -3.94 13.15
N SER A 440 -17.84 -3.27 12.30
CA SER A 440 -17.50 -1.86 12.51
C SER A 440 -18.33 -0.91 11.64
N ALA A 441 -18.53 0.30 12.13
CA ALA A 441 -19.09 1.40 11.37
C ALA A 441 -18.15 1.80 10.22
N ASN A 442 -18.71 2.14 9.07
CA ASN A 442 -17.90 2.56 7.93
C ASN A 442 -17.30 3.97 8.10
N GLY A 443 -16.41 4.34 7.19
CA GLY A 443 -15.64 5.59 7.25
C GLY A 443 -16.46 6.89 7.20
N LEU A 444 -17.76 6.85 6.89
CA LEU A 444 -18.65 8.02 6.92
C LEU A 444 -19.22 8.31 8.32
N LYS A 445 -18.99 7.42 9.28
CA LYS A 445 -19.54 7.50 10.64
C LYS A 445 -18.47 7.65 11.73
N LYS A 446 -17.21 7.78 11.36
CA LYS A 446 -16.09 7.86 12.29
C LYS A 446 -15.22 9.09 12.04
N GLU A 447 -14.48 9.48 13.05
CA GLU A 447 -13.45 10.52 12.94
C GLU A 447 -12.03 9.95 13.06
N GLY A 448 -11.06 10.68 12.54
CA GLY A 448 -9.65 10.36 12.67
C GLY A 448 -8.82 11.07 11.61
N VAL A 449 -7.53 10.78 11.55
CA VAL A 449 -6.58 11.39 10.63
C VAL A 449 -6.07 10.39 9.62
N ILE A 450 -6.01 10.81 8.36
CA ILE A 450 -5.39 10.10 7.24
C ILE A 450 -4.13 10.86 6.82
N ILE A 451 -3.04 10.13 6.58
CA ILE A 451 -1.79 10.67 6.04
C ILE A 451 -1.61 10.14 4.63
N ASN A 452 -1.72 11.02 3.64
CA ASN A 452 -1.70 10.65 2.23
C ASN A 452 -0.30 10.36 1.66
N THR A 453 -0.22 10.05 0.36
CA THR A 453 1.01 9.66 -0.33
C THR A 453 2.08 10.76 -0.36
N GLU A 454 1.68 12.05 -0.31
CA GLU A 454 2.59 13.20 -0.21
C GLU A 454 2.83 13.66 1.24
N ARG A 455 2.59 12.82 2.24
CA ARG A 455 2.78 13.10 3.66
C ARG A 455 1.80 14.13 4.25
N ARG A 456 0.67 14.39 3.59
CA ARG A 456 -0.33 15.36 4.03
C ARG A 456 -1.34 14.71 4.98
N LEU A 457 -1.46 15.28 6.18
CA LEU A 457 -2.48 14.93 7.16
C LEU A 457 -3.80 15.60 6.78
N SER A 458 -4.88 14.85 6.80
CA SER A 458 -6.24 15.34 6.60
C SER A 458 -7.22 14.59 7.48
N LYS A 459 -8.36 15.20 7.79
CA LYS A 459 -9.31 14.66 8.75
C LYS A 459 -10.46 13.91 8.08
N LEU A 460 -10.74 12.71 8.58
CA LEU A 460 -12.03 12.06 8.45
C LEU A 460 -12.97 12.73 9.45
N ASN A 461 -14.03 13.37 8.96
CA ASN A 461 -15.12 13.88 9.80
C ASN A 461 -16.32 12.95 9.66
N PRO A 462 -17.05 12.62 10.72
CA PRO A 462 -18.28 11.85 10.62
C PRO A 462 -19.31 12.65 9.79
N VAL A 463 -19.82 12.04 8.74
CA VAL A 463 -20.80 12.61 7.81
C VAL A 463 -22.21 12.14 8.19
N LEU A 464 -22.34 10.93 8.69
CA LEU A 464 -23.58 10.29 9.11
C LEU A 464 -23.50 9.90 10.59
N LYS A 465 -24.62 9.81 11.24
CA LYS A 465 -24.73 9.32 12.62
C LYS A 465 -24.58 7.81 12.68
N LYS A 466 -24.01 7.31 13.77
CA LYS A 466 -24.04 5.88 14.09
C LYS A 466 -25.48 5.46 14.44
N LYS A 467 -25.87 4.23 14.08
CA LYS A 467 -27.09 3.59 14.57
C LYS A 467 -26.91 3.21 16.03
N ASP A 468 -28.00 2.91 16.70
CA ASP A 468 -27.95 2.36 18.07
C ASP A 468 -27.10 1.07 18.07
N ASN A 469 -26.23 0.94 19.04
CA ASN A 469 -25.26 -0.16 19.18
C ASN A 469 -24.22 -0.31 18.05
N GLU A 470 -24.14 0.61 17.10
CA GLU A 470 -23.09 0.62 16.08
C GLU A 470 -21.80 1.23 16.65
N LEU A 471 -20.70 0.49 16.58
CA LEU A 471 -19.38 0.91 17.06
C LEU A 471 -18.42 1.16 15.90
N THR A 472 -17.54 2.15 16.05
CA THR A 472 -16.40 2.35 15.15
C THR A 472 -15.28 1.37 15.48
N ASP A 473 -14.30 1.21 14.57
CA ASP A 473 -13.11 0.40 14.87
C ASP A 473 -12.42 0.89 16.14
N TYR A 474 -12.37 2.20 16.37
CA TYR A 474 -11.81 2.77 17.60
C TYR A 474 -12.59 2.37 18.86
N ASP A 475 -13.93 2.43 18.82
CA ASP A 475 -14.81 2.02 19.92
C ASP A 475 -14.64 0.51 20.22
N ILE A 476 -14.56 -0.33 19.18
CA ILE A 476 -14.36 -1.78 19.29
C ILE A 476 -13.00 -2.08 19.97
N MET A 477 -11.93 -1.48 19.49
CA MET A 477 -10.60 -1.63 20.06
C MET A 477 -10.56 -1.20 21.54
N LEU A 478 -11.20 -0.08 21.90
CA LEU A 478 -11.32 0.33 23.31
C LEU A 478 -12.10 -0.70 24.14
N GLY A 479 -13.19 -1.25 23.61
CA GLY A 479 -13.98 -2.29 24.27
C GLY A 479 -13.14 -3.54 24.54
N VAL A 480 -12.40 -4.00 23.54
CA VAL A 480 -11.45 -5.12 23.64
C VAL A 480 -10.38 -4.83 24.71
N GLY A 481 -9.75 -3.65 24.66
CA GLY A 481 -8.73 -3.27 25.65
C GLY A 481 -9.24 -3.23 27.08
N LYS A 482 -10.48 -2.73 27.29
CA LYS A 482 -11.14 -2.75 28.60
C LYS A 482 -11.39 -4.16 29.08
N ALA A 483 -11.92 -5.04 28.23
CA ALA A 483 -12.19 -6.44 28.57
C ALA A 483 -10.92 -7.24 28.88
N LEU A 484 -9.80 -6.91 28.22
CA LEU A 484 -8.47 -7.46 28.50
C LEU A 484 -7.87 -6.97 29.84
N GLY A 485 -8.50 -5.99 30.49
CA GLY A 485 -8.03 -5.47 31.78
C GLY A 485 -6.89 -4.45 31.67
N MET A 486 -6.74 -3.74 30.56
CA MET A 486 -5.68 -2.75 30.35
C MET A 486 -5.72 -1.59 31.35
N GLY A 487 -6.87 -1.27 31.93
CA GLY A 487 -7.01 -0.30 33.00
C GLY A 487 -6.42 1.07 32.66
N LYS A 488 -5.45 1.54 33.46
CA LYS A 488 -4.78 2.84 33.30
C LYS A 488 -4.08 3.02 31.96
N LEU A 489 -3.69 1.95 31.29
CA LEU A 489 -3.04 2.02 29.97
C LEU A 489 -3.95 2.58 28.88
N LEU A 490 -5.27 2.69 29.14
CA LEU A 490 -6.25 3.32 28.25
C LEU A 490 -6.64 4.73 28.67
N ASP A 491 -6.13 5.29 29.78
CA ASP A 491 -6.57 6.60 30.29
C ASP A 491 -6.31 7.75 29.30
N LYS A 492 -5.26 7.66 28.50
CA LYS A 492 -4.89 8.63 27.47
C LYS A 492 -5.42 8.28 26.06
N TRP A 493 -6.27 7.22 25.95
CA TRP A 493 -6.77 6.70 24.67
C TRP A 493 -8.32 6.75 24.56
N LYS A 494 -8.98 7.61 25.34
CA LYS A 494 -10.45 7.60 25.43
C LYS A 494 -11.15 8.04 24.13
N THR A 495 -10.47 8.86 23.34
CA THR A 495 -11.00 9.39 22.08
C THR A 495 -9.91 9.38 20.99
N PRO A 496 -10.29 9.37 19.68
CA PRO A 496 -9.32 9.52 18.60
C PRO A 496 -8.45 10.77 18.76
N ARG A 497 -9.01 11.89 19.23
CA ARG A 497 -8.26 13.13 19.51
C ARG A 497 -7.14 12.90 20.52
N GLU A 498 -7.43 12.27 21.66
CA GLU A 498 -6.42 11.99 22.69
C GLU A 498 -5.32 11.08 22.13
N ALA A 499 -5.69 10.04 21.36
CA ALA A 499 -4.71 9.20 20.69
C ALA A 499 -3.84 9.98 19.69
N PHE A 500 -4.42 10.93 18.94
CA PHE A 500 -3.65 11.78 18.04
C PHE A 500 -2.62 12.64 18.79
N GLU A 501 -2.98 13.20 19.96
CA GLU A 501 -2.04 13.96 20.82
C GLU A 501 -0.89 13.05 21.30
N LEU A 502 -1.15 11.77 21.63
CA LEU A 502 -0.08 10.81 21.91
C LEU A 502 0.83 10.60 20.68
N MET A 503 0.26 10.48 19.48
CA MET A 503 1.04 10.28 18.25
C MET A 503 1.90 11.51 17.93
N LYS A 504 1.42 12.71 18.19
CA LYS A 504 2.23 13.94 18.11
C LYS A 504 3.47 13.84 19.01
N GLU A 505 3.28 13.52 20.30
CA GLU A 505 4.39 13.37 21.23
C GLU A 505 5.32 12.20 20.86
N CYS A 506 4.78 11.10 20.32
CA CYS A 506 5.58 10.01 19.79
C CYS A 506 6.41 10.42 18.57
N SER A 507 5.97 11.35 17.75
CA SER A 507 6.69 11.83 16.57
C SER A 507 7.77 12.87 16.87
N LYS A 508 7.76 13.46 18.07
CA LYS A 508 8.64 14.56 18.45
C LYS A 508 10.11 14.24 18.23
N GLY A 509 10.79 15.11 17.49
CA GLY A 509 12.19 14.96 17.14
C GLY A 509 12.49 13.96 16.03
N MET A 510 11.48 13.25 15.53
CA MET A 510 11.64 12.34 14.39
C MET A 510 11.51 13.10 13.06
N PRO A 511 11.97 12.51 11.93
CA PRO A 511 11.75 13.11 10.62
C PRO A 511 10.29 13.41 10.29
N CYS A 512 9.35 12.61 10.82
CA CYS A 512 7.91 12.79 10.66
C CYS A 512 7.24 13.60 11.79
N ASP A 513 7.98 14.46 12.45
CA ASP A 513 7.48 15.29 13.57
C ASP A 513 6.23 16.09 13.19
N ILE A 514 5.12 15.84 13.89
CA ILE A 514 3.82 16.49 13.70
C ILE A 514 3.37 17.28 14.95
N THR A 515 4.29 17.64 15.83
CA THR A 515 3.97 18.34 17.08
C THR A 515 3.33 19.72 16.88
N GLY A 516 3.47 20.32 15.70
CA GLY A 516 2.85 21.60 15.34
C GLY A 516 1.43 21.45 14.74
N VAL A 517 0.95 20.22 14.51
CA VAL A 517 -0.39 20.00 13.93
C VAL A 517 -1.45 20.10 15.02
N ASP A 518 -2.47 20.92 14.79
CA ASP A 518 -3.66 20.96 15.64
C ASP A 518 -4.76 20.07 15.05
N TYR A 519 -5.24 19.11 15.85
CA TYR A 519 -6.26 18.14 15.46
C TYR A 519 -7.57 18.77 15.01
N ASP A 520 -8.03 19.82 15.73
CA ASP A 520 -9.31 20.47 15.40
C ASP A 520 -9.21 21.32 14.14
N SER A 521 -8.06 21.97 13.93
CA SER A 521 -7.83 22.79 12.73
C SER A 521 -7.80 21.96 11.44
N LEU A 522 -7.47 20.67 11.52
CA LEU A 522 -7.50 19.78 10.35
C LEU A 522 -8.90 19.62 9.75
N LYS A 523 -9.98 19.91 10.51
CA LYS A 523 -11.36 19.82 10.04
C LYS A 523 -11.64 20.73 8.85
N ASP A 524 -11.15 21.96 8.92
CA ASP A 524 -11.42 23.01 7.94
C ASP A 524 -10.17 23.44 7.15
N SER A 525 -9.00 22.84 7.47
CA SER A 525 -7.74 23.20 6.86
C SER A 525 -7.55 22.60 5.47
N ARG A 526 -6.54 23.09 4.76
CA ARG A 526 -6.03 22.52 3.51
C ARG A 526 -5.17 21.26 3.73
N GLY A 527 -5.15 20.74 4.97
CA GLY A 527 -4.25 19.67 5.41
C GLY A 527 -2.81 20.16 5.60
N VAL A 528 -2.01 19.40 6.32
CA VAL A 528 -0.63 19.76 6.67
C VAL A 528 0.32 18.62 6.31
N GLN A 529 1.39 18.91 5.57
CA GLN A 529 2.43 17.91 5.27
C GLN A 529 3.45 17.87 6.42
N TRP A 530 3.81 16.64 6.84
CA TRP A 530 4.93 16.48 7.77
C TRP A 530 6.30 16.67 7.08
N PRO A 531 7.36 17.06 7.78
CA PRO A 531 7.37 17.48 9.18
C PRO A 531 6.67 18.84 9.40
N CYS A 532 6.01 18.97 10.54
CA CYS A 532 5.41 20.22 11.01
C CYS A 532 5.66 20.31 12.51
N ARG A 533 6.74 20.99 12.91
CA ARG A 533 7.17 21.05 14.29
C ARG A 533 6.47 22.19 15.04
N LYS A 534 6.30 22.01 16.33
CA LYS A 534 5.73 23.05 17.18
C LYS A 534 6.53 24.37 17.07
N GLY A 535 5.83 25.45 16.72
CA GLY A 535 6.42 26.77 16.52
C GLY A 535 6.96 27.04 15.11
N GLU A 536 6.91 26.07 14.19
CA GLU A 536 7.18 26.32 12.78
C GLU A 536 5.94 26.89 12.08
N GLU A 537 6.17 27.70 11.05
CA GLU A 537 5.10 28.17 10.17
C GLU A 537 4.48 26.98 9.41
N ILE A 538 3.16 26.91 9.42
CA ILE A 538 2.43 25.88 8.69
C ILE A 538 2.44 26.24 7.20
N LYS A 539 3.11 25.42 6.41
CA LYS A 539 3.03 25.47 4.94
C LYS A 539 1.84 24.62 4.47
N GLU A 540 0.74 25.26 4.16
CA GLU A 540 -0.49 24.57 3.76
C GLU A 540 -0.43 23.97 2.35
N ASP A 541 0.30 24.62 1.44
CA ASP A 541 0.29 24.24 0.02
C ASP A 541 1.32 23.17 -0.34
N GLU A 542 2.55 23.30 0.16
CA GLU A 542 3.64 22.44 -0.29
C GLU A 542 4.79 22.38 0.69
N ARG A 543 5.25 21.17 1.02
CA ARG A 543 6.45 20.91 1.78
C ARG A 543 7.22 19.73 1.20
N ARG A 544 8.20 20.01 0.36
CA ARG A 544 9.10 19.00 -0.23
C ARG A 544 10.18 18.64 0.78
N LEU A 545 10.62 17.38 0.79
CA LEU A 545 11.80 16.97 1.57
C LEU A 545 13.09 17.17 0.78
N PHE A 546 14.20 17.31 1.52
CA PHE A 546 15.56 17.41 0.99
C PHE A 546 15.85 18.66 0.15
N GLU A 547 15.06 19.75 0.31
CA GLU A 547 15.35 21.05 -0.31
C GLU A 547 16.70 21.63 0.15
N ASP A 548 17.16 21.24 1.34
CA ASP A 548 18.45 21.61 1.93
C ASP A 548 19.56 20.56 1.66
N ASN A 549 19.29 19.54 0.84
CA ASN A 549 20.15 18.41 0.54
C ASN A 549 20.63 17.62 1.78
N LYS A 550 19.90 17.67 2.90
CA LYS A 550 20.20 16.91 4.10
C LYS A 550 19.29 15.73 4.25
N TYR A 551 19.87 14.55 4.23
CA TYR A 551 19.18 13.29 4.41
C TYR A 551 19.11 12.86 5.87
N PHE A 552 18.27 11.89 6.20
CA PHE A 552 18.05 11.42 7.57
C PHE A 552 19.06 10.36 8.02
N THR A 553 20.04 10.03 7.20
CA THR A 553 21.18 9.19 7.56
C THR A 553 22.06 9.87 8.64
N PRO A 554 22.86 9.11 9.38
CA PRO A 554 23.81 9.71 10.35
C PRO A 554 24.78 10.71 9.73
N SER A 555 25.27 10.45 8.51
CA SER A 555 26.15 11.33 7.75
C SER A 555 25.45 12.55 7.12
N LYS A 556 24.12 12.56 7.11
CA LYS A 556 23.28 13.54 6.39
C LYS A 556 23.41 13.45 4.87
N LYS A 557 24.01 12.39 4.34
CA LYS A 557 24.14 12.10 2.91
C LYS A 557 23.24 10.96 2.50
N ALA A 558 22.74 10.96 1.25
CA ALA A 558 22.04 9.82 0.67
C ALA A 558 23.02 8.70 0.33
N LYS A 559 22.55 7.45 0.35
CA LYS A 559 23.38 6.28 0.03
C LYS A 559 22.98 5.66 -1.29
N PHE A 560 23.98 5.39 -2.14
CA PHE A 560 23.81 4.50 -3.27
C PHE A 560 23.68 3.05 -2.76
N MET A 561 22.59 2.39 -3.14
CA MET A 561 22.31 1.01 -2.75
C MET A 561 22.23 0.16 -4.01
N TYR A 562 22.94 -0.96 -4.03
CA TYR A 562 23.06 -1.82 -5.20
C TYR A 562 23.30 -3.28 -4.80
N GLU A 563 23.11 -4.19 -5.74
CA GLU A 563 23.30 -5.63 -5.58
C GLU A 563 23.26 -6.27 -6.98
N ASP A 564 23.83 -7.46 -7.12
CA ASP A 564 23.73 -8.23 -8.36
C ASP A 564 22.29 -8.52 -8.74
N VAL A 565 22.01 -8.60 -10.04
CA VAL A 565 20.70 -9.00 -10.55
C VAL A 565 20.46 -10.47 -10.22
N ALA A 566 19.48 -10.72 -9.36
CA ALA A 566 19.13 -12.07 -8.96
C ALA A 566 18.23 -12.76 -9.99
N GLN A 567 18.49 -14.05 -10.21
CA GLN A 567 17.62 -14.91 -10.98
C GLN A 567 16.30 -15.13 -10.21
N VAL A 568 15.17 -15.16 -10.92
CA VAL A 568 13.88 -15.47 -10.30
C VAL A 568 13.82 -16.94 -9.88
N PRO A 569 13.13 -17.25 -8.77
CA PRO A 569 13.06 -18.63 -8.27
C PRO A 569 12.38 -19.62 -9.22
N ILE A 570 11.48 -19.15 -10.08
CA ILE A 570 10.73 -19.98 -11.04
C ILE A 570 10.75 -19.27 -12.39
N GLU A 571 11.39 -19.89 -13.38
CA GLU A 571 11.45 -19.40 -14.76
C GLU A 571 10.41 -20.12 -15.65
N PRO A 572 9.99 -19.49 -16.76
CA PRO A 572 9.18 -20.17 -17.79
C PRO A 572 9.84 -21.46 -18.26
N SER A 573 9.02 -22.47 -18.54
CA SER A 573 9.44 -23.79 -19.03
C SER A 573 8.55 -24.24 -20.16
N GLU A 574 8.86 -25.37 -20.80
CA GLU A 574 7.98 -25.98 -21.82
C GLU A 574 6.58 -26.30 -21.27
N GLU A 575 6.47 -26.66 -19.98
CA GLU A 575 5.18 -26.94 -19.33
C GLU A 575 4.43 -25.65 -18.96
N TYR A 576 5.14 -24.60 -18.56
CA TYR A 576 4.57 -23.30 -18.13
C TYR A 576 5.16 -22.16 -18.97
N PRO A 577 4.80 -22.04 -20.29
CA PRO A 577 5.50 -21.16 -21.21
C PRO A 577 5.10 -19.70 -21.15
N TYR A 578 3.99 -19.36 -20.52
CA TYR A 578 3.45 -18.00 -20.48
C TYR A 578 3.71 -17.32 -19.14
N LEU A 579 3.83 -15.99 -19.16
CA LEU A 579 4.00 -15.18 -17.96
C LEU A 579 2.66 -14.58 -17.53
N PHE A 580 2.23 -14.93 -16.33
CA PHE A 580 1.05 -14.36 -15.70
C PHE A 580 1.45 -13.13 -14.87
N ASN A 581 0.74 -12.02 -15.12
CA ASN A 581 0.95 -10.73 -14.47
C ASN A 581 -0.38 -10.20 -13.95
N THR A 582 -0.36 -9.62 -12.76
CA THR A 582 -1.56 -9.04 -12.15
C THR A 582 -1.49 -7.52 -12.02
N GLY A 583 -2.64 -6.88 -11.91
CA GLY A 583 -2.74 -5.45 -11.67
C GLY A 583 -4.18 -4.99 -11.50
N ARG A 584 -4.44 -3.70 -11.68
CA ARG A 584 -5.79 -3.14 -11.60
C ARG A 584 -6.60 -3.45 -12.86
N GLY A 585 -7.89 -3.74 -12.68
CA GLY A 585 -8.84 -3.92 -13.77
C GLY A 585 -9.33 -2.58 -14.32
N THR A 586 -10.23 -1.91 -13.59
CA THR A 586 -10.84 -0.63 -14.02
C THR A 586 -10.71 0.44 -12.93
N VAL A 587 -10.96 1.69 -13.31
CA VAL A 587 -10.99 2.84 -12.37
C VAL A 587 -12.06 2.69 -11.28
N GLY A 588 -13.12 1.94 -11.54
CA GLY A 588 -14.22 1.70 -10.61
C GLY A 588 -13.93 0.62 -9.57
N GLN A 589 -13.02 -0.32 -9.85
CA GLN A 589 -12.72 -1.42 -8.94
C GLN A 589 -11.75 -1.00 -7.83
N TRP A 590 -12.03 -1.43 -6.59
CA TRP A 590 -11.15 -1.21 -5.47
C TRP A 590 -10.77 -2.53 -4.79
N HIS A 591 -9.46 -2.80 -4.70
CA HIS A 591 -8.83 -3.94 -4.04
C HIS A 591 -9.58 -5.27 -4.26
N THR A 592 -10.16 -5.88 -3.22
CA THR A 592 -10.97 -7.12 -3.30
C THR A 592 -12.40 -6.89 -3.78
N GLN A 593 -12.74 -5.70 -4.24
CA GLN A 593 -14.07 -5.25 -4.66
C GLN A 593 -15.13 -5.21 -3.56
N THR A 594 -14.87 -5.63 -2.33
CA THR A 594 -15.86 -5.67 -1.24
C THR A 594 -16.64 -4.35 -1.11
N ARG A 595 -15.96 -3.19 -1.26
CA ARG A 595 -16.56 -1.85 -1.18
C ARG A 595 -17.17 -1.35 -2.49
N THR A 596 -16.89 -1.97 -3.63
CA THR A 596 -17.24 -1.42 -4.96
C THR A 596 -18.08 -2.34 -5.84
N ARG A 597 -18.12 -3.66 -5.59
CA ARG A 597 -18.84 -4.59 -6.45
C ARG A 597 -20.36 -4.38 -6.51
N GLU A 598 -20.93 -3.72 -5.51
CA GLU A 598 -22.38 -3.46 -5.46
C GLU A 598 -22.76 -2.01 -5.77
N ILE A 599 -21.78 -1.21 -6.22
CA ILE A 599 -22.08 0.09 -6.78
C ILE A 599 -22.52 -0.13 -8.23
N ASN A 600 -23.79 0.10 -8.53
CA ASN A 600 -24.40 -0.20 -9.84
C ASN A 600 -23.59 0.37 -11.01
N ASP A 601 -23.14 1.63 -10.91
CA ASP A 601 -22.35 2.29 -11.97
C ASP A 601 -20.98 1.63 -12.21
N VAL A 602 -20.46 0.90 -11.23
CA VAL A 602 -19.19 0.18 -11.31
C VAL A 602 -19.41 -1.27 -11.75
N SER A 603 -20.39 -1.95 -11.16
CA SER A 603 -20.67 -3.37 -11.41
C SER A 603 -21.16 -3.63 -12.84
N ALA A 604 -21.82 -2.66 -13.46
CA ALA A 604 -22.33 -2.78 -14.85
C ALA A 604 -21.22 -2.94 -15.90
N ILE A 605 -19.99 -2.51 -15.60
CA ILE A 605 -18.86 -2.52 -16.55
C ILE A 605 -17.78 -3.56 -16.20
N VAL A 606 -17.97 -4.31 -15.12
CA VAL A 606 -16.95 -5.24 -14.58
C VAL A 606 -17.53 -6.65 -14.56
N PRO A 607 -16.84 -7.67 -15.11
CA PRO A 607 -17.26 -9.06 -15.00
C PRO A 607 -17.40 -9.50 -13.54
N HIS A 608 -18.44 -10.28 -13.23
CA HIS A 608 -18.67 -10.82 -11.89
C HIS A 608 -17.75 -12.00 -11.53
N ARG A 609 -17.09 -12.62 -12.52
CA ARG A 609 -16.11 -13.70 -12.32
C ARG A 609 -14.72 -13.25 -12.78
N GLY A 610 -13.70 -13.93 -12.28
CA GLY A 610 -12.32 -13.74 -12.71
C GLY A 610 -12.15 -13.82 -14.22
N TYR A 611 -11.42 -12.87 -14.80
CA TYR A 611 -11.14 -12.86 -16.23
C TYR A 611 -9.65 -12.59 -16.49
N VAL A 612 -9.21 -12.99 -17.69
CA VAL A 612 -7.85 -12.77 -18.17
C VAL A 612 -7.85 -12.07 -19.51
N ASN A 613 -6.90 -11.17 -19.68
CA ASN A 613 -6.59 -10.58 -20.97
C ASN A 613 -5.55 -11.46 -21.67
N ILE A 614 -5.88 -11.92 -22.89
CA ILE A 614 -5.03 -12.75 -23.75
C ILE A 614 -4.78 -11.99 -25.05
N ASN A 615 -3.54 -12.04 -25.54
CA ASN A 615 -3.16 -11.46 -26.82
C ASN A 615 -3.93 -12.13 -27.97
N ASN A 616 -4.33 -11.38 -28.99
CA ASN A 616 -5.14 -11.89 -30.11
C ASN A 616 -4.42 -13.01 -30.89
N GLU A 617 -3.12 -12.84 -31.15
CA GLU A 617 -2.33 -13.85 -31.88
C GLU A 617 -2.19 -15.16 -31.08
N LEU A 618 -1.96 -15.07 -29.77
CA LEU A 618 -1.94 -16.22 -28.89
C LEU A 618 -3.31 -16.93 -28.86
N ALA A 619 -4.38 -16.17 -28.80
CA ALA A 619 -5.74 -16.72 -28.81
C ALA A 619 -6.04 -17.49 -30.11
N GLU A 620 -5.62 -16.95 -31.26
CA GLU A 620 -5.73 -17.63 -32.57
C GLU A 620 -4.95 -18.97 -32.58
N GLU A 621 -3.69 -18.96 -32.10
CA GLU A 621 -2.86 -20.17 -32.03
C GLU A 621 -3.45 -21.27 -31.13
N LEU A 622 -4.08 -20.88 -30.03
CA LEU A 622 -4.70 -21.77 -29.06
C LEU A 622 -6.18 -22.08 -29.38
N ASN A 623 -6.71 -21.58 -30.50
CA ASN A 623 -8.13 -21.64 -30.87
C ASN A 623 -9.07 -21.18 -29.73
N ILE A 624 -8.71 -20.06 -29.07
CA ILE A 624 -9.47 -19.41 -28.01
C ILE A 624 -10.19 -18.20 -28.61
N LYS A 625 -11.43 -17.97 -28.17
CA LYS A 625 -12.27 -16.84 -28.60
C LYS A 625 -12.62 -15.93 -27.42
N GLU A 626 -13.09 -14.72 -27.73
CA GLU A 626 -13.67 -13.80 -26.76
C GLU A 626 -14.79 -14.48 -25.97
N ASN A 627 -14.76 -14.39 -24.65
CA ASN A 627 -15.69 -15.00 -23.69
C ASN A 627 -15.61 -16.54 -23.56
N ASP A 628 -14.66 -17.21 -24.19
CA ASP A 628 -14.36 -18.61 -23.85
C ASP A 628 -13.93 -18.74 -22.39
N ILE A 629 -14.03 -19.93 -21.84
CA ILE A 629 -13.47 -20.27 -20.53
C ILE A 629 -12.17 -21.00 -20.73
N VAL A 630 -11.15 -20.53 -20.04
CA VAL A 630 -9.81 -21.16 -20.02
C VAL A 630 -9.41 -21.53 -18.62
N ARG A 631 -8.70 -22.63 -18.48
CA ARG A 631 -8.01 -23.02 -17.25
C ARG A 631 -6.59 -22.52 -17.29
N ILE A 632 -6.19 -21.81 -16.25
CA ILE A 632 -4.81 -21.38 -16.05
C ILE A 632 -4.25 -22.12 -14.85
N SER A 633 -3.10 -22.76 -15.04
CA SER A 633 -2.39 -23.51 -14.00
C SER A 633 -1.01 -22.93 -13.78
N SER A 634 -0.56 -22.92 -12.54
CA SER A 634 0.77 -22.44 -12.13
C SER A 634 1.60 -23.56 -11.47
N PRO A 635 2.93 -23.42 -11.40
CA PRO A 635 3.82 -24.44 -10.83
C PRO A 635 3.57 -24.80 -9.36
N ASN A 636 2.80 -23.99 -8.63
CA ASN A 636 2.38 -24.30 -7.25
C ASN A 636 1.26 -25.37 -7.17
N GLY A 637 0.87 -25.95 -8.32
CA GLY A 637 -0.15 -26.99 -8.42
C GLY A 637 -1.60 -26.48 -8.41
N ILE A 638 -1.79 -25.15 -8.50
CA ILE A 638 -3.12 -24.53 -8.49
C ILE A 638 -3.58 -24.24 -9.91
N SER A 639 -4.86 -24.50 -10.15
CA SER A 639 -5.53 -24.24 -11.43
C SER A 639 -6.87 -23.54 -11.20
N ASN A 640 -7.15 -22.50 -11.98
CA ASN A 640 -8.42 -21.76 -11.93
C ASN A 640 -8.96 -21.45 -13.31
N ASP A 641 -10.28 -21.31 -13.38
CA ASP A 641 -11.01 -21.06 -14.61
C ASP A 641 -11.36 -19.59 -14.76
N PHE A 642 -11.00 -18.98 -15.90
CA PHE A 642 -11.17 -17.57 -16.19
C PHE A 642 -11.97 -17.34 -17.46
N LEU A 643 -12.73 -16.24 -17.46
CA LEU A 643 -13.33 -15.70 -18.68
C LEU A 643 -12.23 -15.03 -19.52
N VAL A 644 -12.21 -15.30 -20.81
CA VAL A 644 -11.26 -14.68 -21.74
C VAL A 644 -11.75 -13.32 -22.21
N LYS A 645 -10.86 -12.34 -22.16
CA LYS A 645 -10.97 -11.04 -22.82
C LYS A 645 -9.80 -10.88 -23.78
N LEU A 646 -10.09 -10.82 -25.07
CA LEU A 646 -9.08 -10.59 -26.09
C LEU A 646 -8.53 -9.17 -25.97
N SER A 647 -7.21 -9.01 -26.03
CA SER A 647 -6.60 -7.72 -25.80
C SER A 647 -5.31 -7.50 -26.60
N ARG A 648 -5.14 -6.29 -27.11
CA ARG A 648 -3.89 -5.81 -27.72
C ARG A 648 -2.95 -5.16 -26.68
N THR A 649 -3.35 -5.16 -25.39
CA THR A 649 -2.57 -4.51 -24.33
C THR A 649 -1.53 -5.42 -23.70
N VAL A 650 -1.61 -6.74 -23.92
CA VAL A 650 -0.66 -7.74 -23.46
C VAL A 650 0.13 -8.34 -24.63
N LYS A 651 1.39 -8.69 -24.39
CA LYS A 651 2.23 -9.37 -25.38
C LYS A 651 1.83 -10.84 -25.53
N LYS A 652 2.20 -11.45 -26.64
CA LYS A 652 1.84 -12.85 -26.99
C LYS A 652 2.20 -13.89 -25.93
N ASN A 653 3.33 -13.71 -25.25
CA ASN A 653 3.80 -14.61 -24.19
C ASN A 653 3.34 -14.22 -22.78
N GLN A 654 2.41 -13.27 -22.66
CA GLN A 654 1.92 -12.76 -21.38
C GLN A 654 0.40 -12.96 -21.26
N ILE A 655 -0.04 -13.21 -20.03
CA ILE A 655 -1.44 -13.26 -19.63
C ILE A 655 -1.61 -12.27 -18.47
N TYR A 656 -2.61 -11.40 -18.56
CA TYR A 656 -2.89 -10.41 -17.53
C TYR A 656 -4.22 -10.67 -16.86
N ALA A 657 -4.25 -10.68 -15.53
CA ALA A 657 -5.47 -10.78 -14.74
C ALA A 657 -5.62 -9.58 -13.80
N PRO A 658 -6.84 -9.05 -13.62
CA PRO A 658 -7.10 -8.13 -12.52
C PRO A 658 -6.95 -8.81 -11.17
N MET A 659 -6.17 -8.19 -10.28
CA MET A 659 -5.88 -8.68 -8.91
C MET A 659 -7.12 -8.68 -7.98
N HIS A 660 -8.25 -8.25 -8.48
CA HIS A 660 -9.49 -8.09 -7.72
C HIS A 660 -10.23 -9.40 -7.46
N TYR A 661 -9.79 -10.48 -8.10
CA TYR A 661 -10.42 -11.79 -8.06
C TYR A 661 -9.54 -12.78 -7.32
N ILE A 662 -10.16 -13.55 -6.43
CA ILE A 662 -9.49 -14.56 -5.62
C ILE A 662 -8.73 -15.58 -6.47
N GLU A 663 -9.30 -15.93 -7.62
CA GLU A 663 -8.73 -16.90 -8.57
C GLU A 663 -7.38 -16.43 -9.12
N ALA A 664 -7.20 -15.11 -9.31
CA ALA A 664 -5.94 -14.56 -9.80
C ALA A 664 -4.83 -14.67 -8.74
N ASN A 665 -5.15 -14.36 -7.48
CA ASN A 665 -4.16 -14.34 -6.42
C ASN A 665 -3.74 -15.73 -5.94
N SER A 666 -4.62 -16.74 -6.06
CA SER A 666 -4.30 -18.12 -5.70
C SER A 666 -3.24 -18.76 -6.59
N LEU A 667 -3.14 -18.34 -7.86
CA LEU A 667 -2.12 -18.83 -8.80
C LEU A 667 -0.69 -18.40 -8.44
N LEU A 668 -0.54 -17.35 -7.62
CA LEU A 668 0.75 -16.75 -7.31
C LEU A 668 1.48 -17.59 -6.24
N PRO A 669 2.71 -18.09 -6.52
CA PRO A 669 3.48 -18.81 -5.52
C PRO A 669 4.00 -17.89 -4.41
N SER A 670 4.30 -18.47 -3.24
CA SER A 670 4.82 -17.76 -2.05
C SER A 670 6.27 -17.29 -2.25
N ILE A 671 6.48 -16.35 -3.16
CA ILE A 671 7.76 -15.71 -3.46
C ILE A 671 7.72 -14.28 -2.96
N PHE A 672 8.76 -13.87 -2.22
CA PHE A 672 8.84 -12.58 -1.55
C PHE A 672 10.15 -11.86 -1.87
N ASP A 673 10.11 -10.53 -1.86
CA ASP A 673 11.33 -9.74 -1.84
C ASP A 673 12.16 -10.04 -0.57
N THR A 674 13.48 -10.13 -0.73
CA THR A 674 14.39 -10.55 0.35
C THR A 674 14.37 -9.60 1.54
N TYR A 675 14.24 -8.31 1.30
CA TYR A 675 14.35 -7.26 2.32
C TYR A 675 12.99 -6.84 2.87
N SER A 676 12.06 -6.52 1.98
CA SER A 676 10.76 -5.99 2.34
C SER A 676 9.75 -7.06 2.75
N LYS A 677 9.96 -8.32 2.36
CA LYS A 677 8.97 -9.39 2.44
C LYS A 677 7.66 -9.08 1.71
N GLU A 678 7.69 -8.12 0.79
CA GLU A 678 6.55 -7.84 -0.09
C GLU A 678 6.39 -8.99 -1.09
N PRO A 679 5.16 -9.49 -1.32
CA PRO A 679 4.92 -10.60 -2.24
C PRO A 679 5.15 -10.23 -3.71
N ASN A 680 5.61 -11.22 -4.50
CA ASN A 680 5.72 -11.10 -5.94
C ASN A 680 4.37 -11.38 -6.63
N PHE A 681 3.68 -10.32 -7.06
CA PHE A 681 2.42 -10.38 -7.81
C PHE A 681 2.62 -10.25 -9.33
N LYS A 682 3.85 -10.06 -9.82
CA LYS A 682 4.10 -9.57 -11.18
C LYS A 682 4.79 -10.55 -12.11
N TYR A 683 5.19 -11.70 -11.63
CA TYR A 683 5.93 -12.66 -12.44
C TYR A 683 5.65 -14.08 -11.99
N VAL A 684 4.82 -14.80 -12.72
CA VAL A 684 4.52 -16.22 -12.50
C VAL A 684 4.42 -16.96 -13.83
N PRO A 685 5.20 -18.01 -14.07
CA PRO A 685 5.00 -18.89 -15.22
C PRO A 685 3.67 -19.64 -15.10
N VAL A 686 2.95 -19.75 -16.20
CA VAL A 686 1.66 -20.48 -16.24
C VAL A 686 1.49 -21.24 -17.55
N LYS A 687 0.61 -22.24 -17.52
CA LYS A 687 0.02 -22.84 -18.73
C LYS A 687 -1.45 -22.47 -18.87
N ILE A 688 -1.95 -22.51 -20.08
CA ILE A 688 -3.34 -22.21 -20.42
C ILE A 688 -3.95 -23.36 -21.22
N GLU A 689 -5.17 -23.74 -20.87
CA GLU A 689 -5.93 -24.78 -21.54
C GLU A 689 -7.37 -24.29 -21.79
N LYS A 690 -7.89 -24.47 -23.00
CA LYS A 690 -9.29 -24.21 -23.31
C LYS A 690 -10.15 -25.29 -22.70
N ILE A 691 -11.22 -24.95 -22.00
CA ILE A 691 -12.15 -25.89 -21.36
C ILE A 691 -13.62 -25.69 -21.77
N GLY A 692 -13.96 -24.62 -22.43
CA GLY A 692 -15.33 -24.36 -22.87
C GLY A 692 -15.47 -23.21 -23.85
#